data_f108a1a7c79a8eb9ee8b571012d05326
#
_entry.id   f108a1a7c79a8eb9ee8b571012d05326
#
_cell.length_a   1.000
_cell.length_b   1.000
_cell.length_c   1.000
_cell.angle_alpha   90.00
_cell.angle_beta   90.00
_cell.angle_gamma   90.00
#
_symmetry.space_group_name_H-M   'P 1'
#
loop_
_entity.id
_entity.type
_entity.pdbx_description
1 polymer ?
#
loop_
_entity_poly.entity_id
_entity_poly.type
_entity_poly.pdbx_seq_one_letter_code
_entity_poly.pdbx_strand_id
1 'polypeptide(L)'
;MRRKLAAVGASYLIGLIFASIFVKIAIFLICVIILLIISAVTVALLAKKYDMTAVLLCCATGITVFCCVSSGVRKSAEPLLSGEYEISAVVTEKHLTGNDSACFSLESHTENGKVGLILYTDNINAKKGDTLRFKARFEKLTNTAYYATADRYKSDGIALSAVLRSNITIIKGSYPLSFIDNYREYMINRIDDSFPVDSGALMKGIFLGDKSSLSDELYSDIKLSGVSHLTAVSGMHLTLIMAVLTAILSATKLAYSYRIRFALTVVLTVCFMAFFGFTASVLRSGIMIITANVGSLFYRRSDCLNSVGLAVLLITLFDPLACLDAGLILSAVTTVGAGAVGPEVSAKLKEKFPNINGKICDTLCVSLCAALAGIPLSAVYFGTFSLAGIVVSVITVPLFTLCLSSLLIFALTGGVITPIAYIAHFCCDIMRVIFSAFASVPFLHFTAEPFTVIITITVIAAFALIGFMLLGKRHGVLITVISLVCFATVNTVLPLIPDNNIDIIMHSDGINGSVLIVSDDISAAVLIGNDAKELASIRNGLLGRNKTHADIIILCNNDDPDKELLTNAHRISDSVSLCNDNNGIDGRLFSVDCKNGAVTVTTDSVSINISDIKNIRENMTNILWGKGGYISADTPCFTINKYQQSANGISLYFTDCELTVSDSGITAVCDYR
;
A
#
# COMPACT_ATOMS: atom_id res chain seq x y z
N MET A 1 34.85 -9.12 -3.61
CA MET A 1 33.53 -9.08 -2.90
C MET A 1 33.14 -10.47 -2.42
N ARG A 2 32.85 -10.66 -1.13
CA ARG A 2 32.34 -11.95 -0.59
C ARG A 2 30.87 -12.23 -0.99
N ARG A 3 30.08 -11.19 -1.30
CA ARG A 3 28.62 -11.25 -1.59
C ARG A 3 28.33 -10.69 -2.98
N LYS A 4 28.76 -11.40 -4.02
CA LYS A 4 28.66 -10.93 -5.41
C LYS A 4 27.22 -10.81 -5.90
N LEU A 5 26.36 -11.80 -5.62
CA LEU A 5 24.97 -11.79 -6.04
C LEU A 5 24.14 -10.69 -5.36
N ALA A 6 24.42 -10.44 -4.07
CA ALA A 6 23.80 -9.31 -3.37
C ALA A 6 24.16 -7.97 -4.01
N ALA A 7 25.43 -7.78 -4.36
CA ALA A 7 25.87 -6.52 -4.98
C ALA A 7 25.29 -6.34 -6.39
N VAL A 8 25.25 -7.39 -7.19
CA VAL A 8 24.68 -7.35 -8.55
C VAL A 8 23.17 -7.10 -8.49
N GLY A 9 22.43 -7.85 -7.67
CA GLY A 9 20.98 -7.68 -7.55
C GLY A 9 20.61 -6.30 -7.01
N ALA A 10 21.31 -5.81 -5.99
CA ALA A 10 21.07 -4.48 -5.43
C ALA A 10 21.39 -3.37 -6.45
N SER A 11 22.50 -3.47 -7.18
CA SER A 11 22.88 -2.43 -8.17
C SER A 11 21.92 -2.40 -9.36
N TYR A 12 21.44 -3.55 -9.82
CA TYR A 12 20.44 -3.63 -10.87
C TYR A 12 19.12 -3.00 -10.41
N LEU A 13 18.64 -3.34 -9.21
CA LEU A 13 17.44 -2.75 -8.61
C LEU A 13 17.56 -1.23 -8.41
N ILE A 14 18.72 -0.76 -7.94
CA ILE A 14 18.98 0.69 -7.80
C ILE A 14 18.88 1.38 -9.16
N GLY A 15 19.43 0.76 -10.22
CA GLY A 15 19.30 1.29 -11.58
C GLY A 15 17.85 1.40 -12.05
N LEU A 16 17.02 0.38 -11.80
CA LEU A 16 15.58 0.39 -12.13
C LEU A 16 14.85 1.49 -11.35
N ILE A 17 15.04 1.59 -10.02
CA ILE A 17 14.40 2.61 -9.18
C ILE A 17 14.84 4.00 -9.60
N PHE A 18 16.14 4.21 -9.86
CA PHE A 18 16.64 5.50 -10.34
C PHE A 18 15.98 5.90 -11.66
N ALA A 19 15.86 4.96 -12.60
CA ALA A 19 15.18 5.22 -13.87
C ALA A 19 13.69 5.54 -13.69
N SER A 20 13.00 4.89 -12.76
CA SER A 20 11.58 5.13 -12.50
C SER A 20 11.31 6.56 -12.03
N ILE A 21 12.20 7.13 -11.22
CA ILE A 21 12.10 8.51 -10.72
C ILE A 21 12.35 9.53 -11.84
N PHE A 22 13.36 9.29 -12.67
CA PHE A 22 13.84 10.25 -13.66
C PHE A 22 13.38 9.94 -15.09
N VAL A 23 12.46 9.01 -15.31
CA VAL A 23 12.00 8.57 -16.65
C VAL A 23 11.48 9.70 -17.53
N LYS A 24 10.95 10.77 -16.94
CA LYS A 24 10.49 11.96 -17.67
C LYS A 24 11.62 12.80 -18.27
N ILE A 25 12.85 12.62 -17.80
CA ILE A 25 14.07 13.37 -18.21
C ILE A 25 15.00 12.43 -18.96
N ALA A 26 14.58 12.00 -20.17
CA ALA A 26 15.32 11.00 -20.95
C ALA A 26 16.79 11.38 -21.21
N ILE A 27 17.07 12.65 -21.52
CA ILE A 27 18.44 13.13 -21.76
C ILE A 27 19.32 12.94 -20.53
N PHE A 28 18.80 13.25 -19.34
CA PHE A 28 19.53 13.06 -18.08
C PHE A 28 19.90 11.59 -17.86
N LEU A 29 18.94 10.67 -18.09
CA LEU A 29 19.19 9.23 -17.95
C LEU A 29 20.24 8.72 -18.93
N ILE A 30 20.22 9.19 -20.19
CA ILE A 30 21.25 8.86 -21.19
C ILE A 30 22.64 9.31 -20.71
N CYS A 31 22.75 10.53 -20.21
CA CYS A 31 24.01 11.04 -19.66
C CYS A 31 24.51 10.20 -18.48
N VAL A 32 23.60 9.78 -17.56
CA VAL A 32 23.96 8.92 -16.43
C VAL A 32 24.42 7.54 -16.90
N ILE A 33 23.76 6.92 -17.86
CA ILE A 33 24.16 5.64 -18.45
C ILE A 33 25.58 5.75 -19.03
N ILE A 34 25.84 6.79 -19.84
CA ILE A 34 27.15 7.03 -20.43
C ILE A 34 28.22 7.19 -19.35
N LEU A 35 27.93 7.99 -18.31
CA LEU A 35 28.85 8.21 -17.19
C LEU A 35 29.16 6.91 -16.44
N LEU A 36 28.14 6.07 -16.19
CA LEU A 36 28.31 4.76 -15.55
C LEU A 36 29.19 3.82 -16.39
N ILE A 37 28.98 3.79 -17.71
CA ILE A 37 29.79 2.96 -18.64
C ILE A 37 31.25 3.46 -18.66
N ILE A 38 31.46 4.77 -18.78
CA ILE A 38 32.82 5.36 -18.75
C ILE A 38 33.50 5.03 -17.41
N SER A 39 32.82 5.20 -16.30
CA SER A 39 33.33 4.88 -14.96
C SER A 39 33.64 3.39 -14.82
N ALA A 40 32.82 2.51 -15.37
CA ALA A 40 33.08 1.07 -15.37
C ALA A 40 34.34 0.69 -16.19
N VAL A 41 34.49 1.27 -17.37
CA VAL A 41 35.65 1.07 -18.22
C VAL A 41 36.91 1.60 -17.52
N THR A 42 36.85 2.78 -16.94
CA THR A 42 37.99 3.38 -16.21
C THR A 42 38.42 2.51 -15.02
N VAL A 43 37.44 2.02 -14.22
CA VAL A 43 37.71 1.12 -13.09
C VAL A 43 38.29 -0.21 -13.54
N ALA A 44 37.83 -0.74 -14.68
CA ALA A 44 38.36 -1.98 -15.25
C ALA A 44 39.83 -1.82 -15.71
N LEU A 45 40.14 -0.74 -16.42
CA LEU A 45 41.42 -0.49 -17.01
C LEU A 45 42.47 -0.03 -15.99
N LEU A 46 42.13 0.93 -15.13
CA LEU A 46 43.06 1.54 -14.21
C LEU A 46 43.19 0.82 -12.87
N ALA A 47 42.04 0.45 -12.28
CA ALA A 47 42.00 -0.14 -10.93
C ALA A 47 41.98 -1.67 -10.95
N LYS A 48 41.74 -2.32 -12.09
CA LYS A 48 41.59 -3.78 -12.24
C LYS A 48 40.61 -4.40 -11.26
N LYS A 49 39.59 -3.64 -10.82
CA LYS A 49 38.56 -4.05 -9.86
C LYS A 49 37.29 -4.52 -10.58
N TYR A 50 37.34 -5.69 -11.19
CA TYR A 50 36.24 -6.26 -11.99
C TYR A 50 34.89 -6.38 -11.21
N ASP A 51 34.92 -6.57 -9.90
CA ASP A 51 33.72 -6.60 -9.09
C ASP A 51 32.99 -5.24 -9.09
N MET A 52 33.73 -4.13 -9.06
CA MET A 52 33.16 -2.77 -9.15
C MET A 52 32.62 -2.47 -10.55
N THR A 53 33.36 -2.92 -11.57
CA THR A 53 32.93 -2.82 -12.98
C THR A 53 31.57 -3.50 -13.17
N ALA A 54 31.42 -4.73 -12.66
CA ALA A 54 30.16 -5.47 -12.74
C ALA A 54 28.97 -4.71 -12.05
N VAL A 55 29.21 -4.11 -10.90
CA VAL A 55 28.18 -3.30 -10.18
C VAL A 55 27.73 -2.10 -11.03
N LEU A 56 28.66 -1.35 -11.60
CA LEU A 56 28.34 -0.18 -12.43
C LEU A 56 27.59 -0.56 -13.71
N LEU A 57 28.02 -1.64 -14.36
CA LEU A 57 27.35 -2.15 -15.56
C LEU A 57 25.95 -2.67 -15.25
N CYS A 58 25.76 -3.37 -14.14
CA CYS A 58 24.41 -3.82 -13.71
C CYS A 58 23.47 -2.65 -13.41
N CYS A 59 23.97 -1.57 -12.82
CA CYS A 59 23.19 -0.38 -12.62
C CYS A 59 22.78 0.27 -13.96
N ALA A 60 23.73 0.42 -14.89
CA ALA A 60 23.46 0.97 -16.22
C ALA A 60 22.45 0.11 -17.01
N THR A 61 22.57 -1.23 -16.94
CA THR A 61 21.59 -2.15 -17.56
C THR A 61 20.22 -2.01 -16.94
N GLY A 62 20.09 -1.87 -15.62
CA GLY A 62 18.82 -1.63 -14.95
C GLY A 62 18.12 -0.36 -15.47
N ILE A 63 18.86 0.76 -15.56
CA ILE A 63 18.33 2.02 -16.12
C ILE A 63 17.84 1.80 -17.56
N THR A 64 18.64 1.16 -18.39
CA THR A 64 18.32 0.94 -19.81
C THR A 64 17.06 0.07 -19.97
N VAL A 65 16.98 -1.04 -19.23
CA VAL A 65 15.86 -1.98 -19.29
C VAL A 65 14.56 -1.29 -18.86
N PHE A 66 14.60 -0.54 -17.76
CA PHE A 66 13.41 0.20 -17.30
C PHE A 66 12.92 1.21 -18.35
N CYS A 67 13.83 1.99 -18.94
CA CYS A 67 13.49 2.95 -20.00
C CYS A 67 12.86 2.27 -21.22
N CYS A 68 13.39 1.12 -21.63
CA CYS A 68 12.85 0.36 -22.76
C CYS A 68 11.45 -0.17 -22.47
N VAL A 69 11.22 -0.79 -21.28
CA VAL A 69 9.93 -1.34 -20.90
C VAL A 69 8.90 -0.24 -20.71
N SER A 70 9.22 0.80 -19.95
CA SER A 70 8.34 1.94 -19.72
C SER A 70 7.94 2.66 -21.03
N SER A 71 8.88 2.83 -21.97
CA SER A 71 8.58 3.39 -23.28
C SER A 71 7.70 2.46 -24.13
N GLY A 72 7.89 1.15 -24.04
CA GLY A 72 7.03 0.16 -24.68
C GLY A 72 5.58 0.23 -24.18
N VAL A 73 5.39 0.18 -22.86
CA VAL A 73 4.06 0.31 -22.23
C VAL A 73 3.39 1.61 -22.63
N ARG A 74 4.11 2.73 -22.60
CA ARG A 74 3.58 4.02 -23.02
C ARG A 74 3.14 4.04 -24.48
N LYS A 75 3.97 3.53 -25.41
CA LYS A 75 3.63 3.46 -26.84
C LYS A 75 2.40 2.61 -27.12
N SER A 76 2.20 1.54 -26.36
CA SER A 76 1.03 0.67 -26.50
C SER A 76 -0.24 1.31 -25.91
N ALA A 77 -0.12 2.14 -24.87
CA ALA A 77 -1.23 2.81 -24.21
C ALA A 77 -1.67 4.11 -24.90
N GLU A 78 -0.75 4.87 -25.51
CA GLU A 78 -0.98 6.20 -26.06
C GLU A 78 -2.12 6.26 -27.12
N PRO A 79 -2.27 5.31 -28.05
CA PRO A 79 -3.36 5.33 -29.03
C PRO A 79 -4.76 5.24 -28.42
N LEU A 80 -4.91 4.54 -27.28
CA LEU A 80 -6.21 4.35 -26.63
C LEU A 80 -6.72 5.62 -25.92
N LEU A 81 -5.87 6.61 -25.69
CA LEU A 81 -6.23 7.85 -25.01
C LEU A 81 -7.01 8.83 -25.88
N SER A 82 -7.03 8.63 -27.21
CA SER A 82 -7.59 9.59 -28.16
C SER A 82 -9.10 9.46 -28.44
N GLY A 83 -9.79 8.47 -27.82
CA GLY A 83 -11.20 8.24 -28.12
C GLY A 83 -11.84 7.11 -27.34
N GLU A 84 -12.99 6.65 -27.84
CA GLU A 84 -13.70 5.48 -27.35
C GLU A 84 -13.41 4.30 -28.27
N TYR A 85 -12.97 3.20 -27.69
CA TYR A 85 -12.62 2.00 -28.44
C TYR A 85 -13.38 0.78 -27.89
N GLU A 86 -13.77 -0.10 -28.82
CA GLU A 86 -14.21 -1.44 -28.47
C GLU A 86 -13.00 -2.34 -28.37
N ILE A 87 -12.80 -2.95 -27.20
CA ILE A 87 -11.67 -3.83 -26.95
C ILE A 87 -12.11 -5.18 -26.40
N SER A 88 -11.24 -6.16 -26.60
CA SER A 88 -11.32 -7.48 -25.97
C SER A 88 -10.12 -7.62 -25.06
N ALA A 89 -10.36 -7.82 -23.77
CA ALA A 89 -9.32 -7.92 -22.76
C ALA A 89 -9.52 -9.15 -21.87
N VAL A 90 -8.43 -9.82 -21.54
CA VAL A 90 -8.43 -11.01 -20.69
C VAL A 90 -8.34 -10.60 -19.23
N VAL A 91 -9.18 -11.18 -18.38
CA VAL A 91 -9.15 -10.97 -16.93
C VAL A 91 -7.89 -11.62 -16.35
N THR A 92 -6.99 -10.82 -15.82
CA THR A 92 -5.78 -11.27 -15.11
C THR A 92 -6.02 -11.42 -13.62
N GLU A 93 -6.81 -10.51 -13.03
CA GLU A 93 -7.14 -10.54 -11.61
C GLU A 93 -8.50 -9.89 -11.37
N LYS A 94 -9.20 -10.33 -10.32
CA LYS A 94 -10.47 -9.78 -9.86
C LYS A 94 -10.37 -9.47 -8.38
N HIS A 95 -10.67 -8.23 -8.01
CA HIS A 95 -10.75 -7.78 -6.63
C HIS A 95 -12.18 -7.29 -6.34
N LEU A 96 -12.79 -7.79 -5.28
CA LEU A 96 -14.07 -7.27 -4.80
C LEU A 96 -13.80 -5.96 -4.04
N THR A 97 -14.57 -4.92 -4.36
CA THR A 97 -14.39 -3.57 -3.80
C THR A 97 -15.63 -3.18 -2.96
N GLY A 98 -16.35 -4.16 -2.44
CA GLY A 98 -17.59 -4.02 -1.69
C GLY A 98 -18.57 -5.14 -2.06
N ASN A 99 -19.80 -5.07 -1.54
CA ASN A 99 -20.78 -6.15 -1.76
C ASN A 99 -21.20 -6.29 -3.22
N ASP A 100 -21.28 -5.19 -3.98
CA ASP A 100 -21.79 -5.18 -5.36
C ASP A 100 -20.81 -4.62 -6.39
N SER A 101 -19.61 -4.20 -6.02
CA SER A 101 -18.63 -3.64 -6.93
C SER A 101 -17.36 -4.48 -7.00
N ALA A 102 -16.76 -4.55 -8.18
CA ALA A 102 -15.52 -5.27 -8.43
C ALA A 102 -14.56 -4.45 -9.30
N CYS A 103 -13.30 -4.63 -9.03
CA CYS A 103 -12.20 -4.09 -9.81
C CYS A 103 -11.55 -5.24 -10.58
N PHE A 104 -11.47 -5.12 -11.89
CA PHE A 104 -10.85 -6.10 -12.78
C PHE A 104 -9.54 -5.56 -13.33
N SER A 105 -8.46 -6.29 -13.10
CA SER A 105 -7.22 -6.11 -13.84
C SER A 105 -7.32 -6.88 -15.14
N LEU A 106 -7.09 -6.23 -16.27
CA LEU A 106 -7.30 -6.76 -17.60
C LEU A 106 -6.03 -6.61 -18.43
N GLU A 107 -5.76 -7.56 -19.32
CA GLU A 107 -4.70 -7.47 -20.32
C GLU A 107 -5.33 -7.48 -21.72
N SER A 108 -5.07 -6.44 -22.50
CA SER A 108 -5.49 -6.35 -23.91
C SER A 108 -4.30 -6.32 -24.85
N HIS A 109 -4.46 -6.90 -26.02
CA HIS A 109 -3.48 -6.85 -27.09
C HIS A 109 -3.88 -5.76 -28.08
N THR A 110 -3.01 -4.75 -28.23
CA THR A 110 -3.12 -3.72 -29.25
C THR A 110 -2.12 -3.98 -30.39
N GLU A 111 -2.23 -3.27 -31.50
CA GLU A 111 -1.26 -3.36 -32.60
C GLU A 111 0.19 -3.07 -32.16
N ASN A 112 0.34 -2.23 -31.14
CA ASN A 112 1.66 -1.80 -30.62
C ASN A 112 2.17 -2.65 -29.44
N GLY A 113 1.41 -3.67 -29.01
CA GLY A 113 1.81 -4.57 -27.91
C GLY A 113 0.73 -4.77 -26.87
N LYS A 114 1.14 -5.31 -25.72
CA LYS A 114 0.25 -5.55 -24.60
C LYS A 114 0.01 -4.28 -23.78
N VAL A 115 -1.23 -4.10 -23.31
CA VAL A 115 -1.62 -3.00 -22.43
C VAL A 115 -2.41 -3.57 -21.26
N GLY A 116 -1.95 -3.28 -20.05
CA GLY A 116 -2.70 -3.56 -18.83
C GLY A 116 -3.74 -2.45 -18.57
N LEU A 117 -4.94 -2.84 -18.21
CA LEU A 117 -6.09 -1.97 -18.00
C LEU A 117 -6.72 -2.28 -16.65
N ILE A 118 -7.27 -1.28 -15.99
CA ILE A 118 -8.10 -1.45 -14.81
C ILE A 118 -9.53 -1.05 -15.14
N LEU A 119 -10.49 -1.86 -14.70
CA LEU A 119 -11.91 -1.65 -14.93
C LEU A 119 -12.67 -1.74 -13.61
N TYR A 120 -13.33 -0.67 -13.22
CA TYR A 120 -14.26 -0.65 -12.10
C TYR A 120 -15.69 -0.83 -12.63
N THR A 121 -16.40 -1.81 -12.12
CA THR A 121 -17.78 -2.12 -12.54
C THR A 121 -18.51 -2.86 -11.43
N ASP A 122 -19.81 -3.06 -11.61
CA ASP A 122 -20.60 -3.95 -10.76
C ASP A 122 -19.98 -5.37 -10.75
N ASN A 123 -20.30 -6.14 -9.72
CA ASN A 123 -19.77 -7.48 -9.57
C ASN A 123 -20.35 -8.44 -10.62
N ILE A 124 -19.73 -8.46 -11.80
CA ILE A 124 -20.09 -9.41 -12.89
C ILE A 124 -19.50 -10.80 -12.62
N ASN A 125 -20.18 -11.84 -13.13
CA ASN A 125 -19.71 -13.21 -12.99
C ASN A 125 -18.60 -13.56 -14.03
N ALA A 126 -17.52 -12.78 -13.98
CA ALA A 126 -16.30 -13.06 -14.73
C ALA A 126 -15.22 -13.62 -13.79
N LYS A 127 -14.48 -14.61 -14.28
CA LYS A 127 -13.37 -15.26 -13.58
C LYS A 127 -12.05 -14.98 -14.30
N LYS A 128 -10.94 -15.20 -13.61
CA LYS A 128 -9.61 -15.13 -14.19
C LYS A 128 -9.50 -16.03 -15.42
N GLY A 129 -8.97 -15.48 -16.52
CA GLY A 129 -8.87 -16.14 -17.81
C GLY A 129 -10.07 -15.94 -18.74
N ASP A 130 -11.20 -15.40 -18.26
CA ASP A 130 -12.30 -14.99 -19.13
C ASP A 130 -11.90 -13.76 -19.95
N THR A 131 -12.47 -13.60 -21.13
CA THR A 131 -12.28 -12.43 -21.98
C THR A 131 -13.50 -11.52 -21.89
N LEU A 132 -13.29 -10.25 -21.54
CA LEU A 132 -14.32 -9.24 -21.53
C LEU A 132 -14.25 -8.41 -22.83
N ARG A 133 -15.38 -8.26 -23.50
CA ARG A 133 -15.53 -7.41 -24.67
C ARG A 133 -16.48 -6.26 -24.31
N PHE A 134 -15.99 -5.02 -24.46
CA PHE A 134 -16.71 -3.82 -24.07
C PHE A 134 -16.19 -2.59 -24.82
N LYS A 135 -17.02 -1.55 -24.90
CA LYS A 135 -16.60 -0.25 -25.37
C LYS A 135 -16.33 0.66 -24.18
N ALA A 136 -15.15 1.29 -24.16
CA ALA A 136 -14.73 2.17 -23.08
C ALA A 136 -13.95 3.39 -23.59
N ARG A 137 -13.93 4.44 -22.79
CA ARG A 137 -12.99 5.53 -22.86
C ARG A 137 -11.85 5.22 -21.89
N PHE A 138 -10.62 5.48 -22.33
CA PHE A 138 -9.43 5.18 -21.53
C PHE A 138 -8.80 6.45 -20.99
N GLU A 139 -8.43 6.41 -19.71
CA GLU A 139 -7.83 7.52 -18.98
C GLU A 139 -6.50 7.08 -18.38
N LYS A 140 -5.56 8.03 -18.24
CA LYS A 140 -4.28 7.75 -17.57
C LYS A 140 -4.53 7.52 -16.09
N LEU A 141 -3.81 6.57 -15.52
CA LEU A 141 -3.76 6.41 -14.08
C LEU A 141 -3.01 7.59 -13.46
N THR A 142 -3.67 8.29 -12.54
CA THR A 142 -3.09 9.37 -11.74
C THR A 142 -2.95 8.90 -10.29
N ASN A 143 -1.93 9.37 -9.59
CA ASN A 143 -1.85 9.20 -8.14
C ASN A 143 -2.83 10.18 -7.51
N THR A 144 -3.60 9.72 -6.54
CA THR A 144 -4.35 10.63 -5.67
C THR A 144 -3.41 11.29 -4.68
N ALA A 145 -3.79 12.44 -4.11
CA ALA A 145 -2.97 13.19 -3.15
C ALA A 145 -2.51 12.33 -1.95
N TYR A 146 -3.28 11.29 -1.61
CA TYR A 146 -3.05 10.42 -0.45
C TYR A 146 -2.54 9.01 -0.77
N TYR A 147 -2.64 8.55 -2.02
CA TYR A 147 -2.29 7.18 -2.39
C TYR A 147 -1.52 7.14 -3.69
N ALA A 148 -0.35 6.50 -3.66
CA ALA A 148 0.40 6.14 -4.88
C ALA A 148 -0.28 4.99 -5.63
N THR A 149 -1.59 5.12 -5.91
CA THR A 149 -2.40 4.07 -6.55
C THR A 149 -1.92 3.79 -7.97
N ALA A 150 -1.56 4.83 -8.72
CA ALA A 150 -1.04 4.66 -10.07
C ALA A 150 0.29 3.89 -10.09
N ASP A 151 1.17 4.10 -9.11
CA ASP A 151 2.46 3.39 -9.06
C ASP A 151 2.27 1.93 -8.67
N ARG A 152 1.29 1.62 -7.81
CA ARG A 152 0.89 0.24 -7.52
C ARG A 152 0.38 -0.47 -8.78
N TYR A 153 -0.52 0.16 -9.53
CA TYR A 153 -1.03 -0.44 -10.77
C TYR A 153 0.03 -0.54 -11.86
N LYS A 154 0.95 0.41 -11.94
CA LYS A 154 2.10 0.33 -12.87
C LYS A 154 3.02 -0.83 -12.55
N SER A 155 3.19 -1.22 -11.27
CA SER A 155 3.96 -2.41 -10.91
C SER A 155 3.34 -3.70 -11.46
N ASP A 156 2.01 -3.73 -11.62
CA ASP A 156 1.28 -4.84 -12.21
C ASP A 156 1.14 -4.74 -13.74
N GLY A 157 1.86 -3.78 -14.36
CA GLY A 157 1.84 -3.53 -15.80
C GLY A 157 0.57 -2.83 -16.31
N ILE A 158 -0.27 -2.31 -15.40
CA ILE A 158 -1.50 -1.59 -15.75
C ILE A 158 -1.14 -0.14 -16.09
N ALA A 159 -1.56 0.30 -17.27
CA ALA A 159 -1.23 1.63 -17.80
C ALA A 159 -2.41 2.59 -17.80
N LEU A 160 -3.64 2.08 -17.95
CA LEU A 160 -4.83 2.89 -18.16
C LEU A 160 -6.00 2.41 -17.30
N SER A 161 -6.89 3.34 -16.95
CA SER A 161 -8.21 3.07 -16.38
C SER A 161 -9.26 3.10 -17.51
N ALA A 162 -10.18 2.12 -17.49
CA ALA A 162 -11.26 2.03 -18.47
C ALA A 162 -12.57 2.53 -17.84
N VAL A 163 -13.20 3.51 -18.48
CA VAL A 163 -14.53 4.02 -18.14
C VAL A 163 -15.54 3.46 -19.13
N LEU A 164 -16.43 2.60 -18.65
CA LEU A 164 -17.41 1.87 -19.48
C LEU A 164 -18.36 2.83 -20.23
N ARG A 165 -18.62 2.47 -21.50
CA ARG A 165 -19.61 3.15 -22.37
C ARG A 165 -20.64 2.18 -22.95
N SER A 166 -20.48 0.89 -22.74
CA SER A 166 -21.43 -0.16 -23.21
C SER A 166 -21.52 -1.30 -22.20
N ASN A 167 -22.49 -2.18 -22.41
CA ASN A 167 -22.59 -3.42 -21.64
C ASN A 167 -21.37 -4.32 -21.93
N ILE A 168 -21.00 -5.11 -20.92
CA ILE A 168 -19.88 -6.04 -21.00
C ILE A 168 -20.37 -7.39 -21.51
N THR A 169 -19.70 -7.91 -22.53
CA THR A 169 -19.91 -9.28 -23.01
C THR A 169 -18.79 -10.16 -22.44
N ILE A 170 -19.17 -11.22 -21.73
CA ILE A 170 -18.23 -12.17 -21.12
C ILE A 170 -18.08 -13.37 -22.04
N ILE A 171 -16.87 -13.64 -22.49
CA ILE A 171 -16.50 -14.82 -23.25
C ILE A 171 -15.71 -15.73 -22.30
N LYS A 172 -16.26 -16.92 -21.99
CA LYS A 172 -15.63 -17.86 -21.08
C LYS A 172 -14.30 -18.35 -21.64
N GLY A 173 -13.26 -18.18 -20.85
CA GLY A 173 -11.91 -18.65 -21.14
C GLY A 173 -11.50 -19.84 -20.28
N SER A 174 -10.33 -20.40 -20.55
CA SER A 174 -9.74 -21.44 -19.70
C SER A 174 -8.46 -20.91 -19.06
N TYR A 175 -8.36 -21.07 -17.75
CA TYR A 175 -7.16 -20.76 -16.99
C TYR A 175 -6.57 -22.05 -16.39
N PRO A 176 -5.31 -22.40 -16.68
CA PRO A 176 -4.72 -23.68 -16.28
C PRO A 176 -4.74 -23.93 -14.76
N LEU A 177 -4.68 -22.84 -13.96
CA LEU A 177 -4.68 -22.91 -12.49
C LEU A 177 -6.06 -22.63 -11.87
N SER A 178 -7.13 -22.65 -12.64
CA SER A 178 -8.50 -22.40 -12.18
C SER A 178 -8.93 -23.32 -11.03
N PHE A 179 -8.35 -24.51 -10.91
CA PHE A 179 -8.60 -25.41 -9.77
C PHE A 179 -8.11 -24.82 -8.45
N ILE A 180 -7.04 -24.00 -8.46
CA ILE A 180 -6.53 -23.31 -7.27
C ILE A 180 -7.52 -22.21 -6.86
N ASP A 181 -8.01 -21.42 -7.83
CA ASP A 181 -8.96 -20.33 -7.57
C ASP A 181 -10.29 -20.91 -7.06
N ASN A 182 -10.78 -22.01 -7.65
CA ASN A 182 -11.96 -22.72 -7.17
C ASN A 182 -11.76 -23.27 -5.74
N TYR A 183 -10.57 -23.77 -5.42
CA TYR A 183 -10.27 -24.25 -4.07
C TYR A 183 -10.19 -23.09 -3.06
N ARG A 184 -9.65 -21.94 -3.45
CA ARG A 184 -9.66 -20.72 -2.62
C ARG A 184 -11.10 -20.26 -2.34
N GLU A 185 -11.95 -20.21 -3.38
CA GLU A 185 -13.37 -19.87 -3.26
C GLU A 185 -14.10 -20.86 -2.34
N TYR A 186 -13.84 -22.17 -2.49
CA TYR A 186 -14.35 -23.19 -1.58
C TYR A 186 -13.94 -22.95 -0.12
N MET A 187 -12.66 -22.59 0.13
CA MET A 187 -12.19 -22.31 1.49
C MET A 187 -12.78 -21.03 2.07
N ILE A 188 -13.00 -20.00 1.26
CA ILE A 188 -13.72 -18.78 1.67
C ILE A 188 -15.11 -19.15 2.18
N ASN A 189 -15.89 -19.85 1.38
CA ASN A 189 -17.25 -20.28 1.73
C ASN A 189 -17.26 -21.15 3.00
N ARG A 190 -16.29 -22.06 3.14
CA ARG A 190 -16.19 -22.91 4.35
C ARG A 190 -15.89 -22.13 5.62
N ILE A 191 -15.09 -21.06 5.52
CA ILE A 191 -14.82 -20.16 6.66
C ILE A 191 -16.08 -19.37 6.99
N ASP A 192 -16.76 -18.81 5.99
CA ASP A 192 -17.98 -18.02 6.16
C ASP A 192 -19.13 -18.84 6.77
N ASP A 193 -19.29 -20.11 6.36
CA ASP A 193 -20.28 -21.02 6.91
C ASP A 193 -20.01 -21.46 8.37
N SER A 194 -18.75 -21.40 8.81
CA SER A 194 -18.30 -22.04 10.05
C SER A 194 -17.99 -21.06 11.17
N PHE A 195 -17.73 -19.80 10.87
CA PHE A 195 -17.22 -18.83 11.84
C PHE A 195 -17.95 -17.48 11.78
N PRO A 196 -17.96 -16.70 12.88
CA PRO A 196 -18.54 -15.36 12.91
C PRO A 196 -17.86 -14.43 11.88
N VAL A 197 -18.64 -13.46 11.35
CA VAL A 197 -18.23 -12.57 10.24
C VAL A 197 -16.87 -11.92 10.50
N ASP A 198 -16.68 -11.30 11.64
CA ASP A 198 -15.44 -10.53 11.92
C ASP A 198 -14.20 -11.40 12.05
N SER A 199 -14.27 -12.51 12.81
CA SER A 199 -13.13 -13.43 12.94
C SER A 199 -12.90 -14.21 11.65
N GLY A 200 -13.97 -14.58 10.93
CA GLY A 200 -13.90 -15.19 9.61
C GLY A 200 -13.23 -14.27 8.59
N ALA A 201 -13.56 -12.98 8.60
CA ALA A 201 -12.93 -11.98 7.73
C ALA A 201 -11.41 -11.87 8.01
N LEU A 202 -11.01 -11.84 9.30
CA LEU A 202 -9.60 -11.83 9.66
C LEU A 202 -8.87 -13.14 9.30
N MET A 203 -9.52 -14.29 9.47
CA MET A 203 -9.01 -15.59 9.03
C MET A 203 -8.78 -15.64 7.51
N LYS A 204 -9.72 -15.12 6.71
CA LYS A 204 -9.58 -14.99 5.25
C LYS A 204 -8.44 -14.05 4.87
N GLY A 205 -8.34 -12.90 5.56
CA GLY A 205 -7.24 -11.95 5.40
C GLY A 205 -5.88 -12.59 5.67
N ILE A 206 -5.75 -13.32 6.77
CA ILE A 206 -4.50 -13.99 7.17
C ILE A 206 -4.14 -15.15 6.24
N PHE A 207 -5.09 -16.01 5.89
CA PHE A 207 -4.78 -17.25 5.15
C PHE A 207 -4.77 -17.07 3.64
N LEU A 208 -5.72 -16.31 3.10
CA LEU A 208 -5.92 -16.16 1.66
C LEU A 208 -5.49 -14.79 1.12
N GLY A 209 -5.23 -13.83 2.01
CA GLY A 209 -4.97 -12.45 1.63
C GLY A 209 -6.22 -11.68 1.19
N ASP A 210 -7.39 -12.26 1.42
CA ASP A 210 -8.67 -11.64 1.07
C ASP A 210 -9.09 -10.66 2.15
N LYS A 211 -9.16 -9.39 1.78
CA LYS A 211 -9.52 -8.27 2.66
C LYS A 211 -10.92 -7.74 2.40
N SER A 212 -11.63 -8.29 1.41
CA SER A 212 -12.92 -7.78 0.95
C SER A 212 -14.01 -7.83 2.01
N SER A 213 -13.90 -8.78 2.95
CA SER A 213 -14.85 -8.99 4.04
C SER A 213 -14.46 -8.29 5.34
N LEU A 214 -13.30 -7.62 5.40
CA LEU A 214 -12.89 -6.87 6.59
C LEU A 214 -13.77 -5.63 6.72
N SER A 215 -14.33 -5.41 7.91
CA SER A 215 -15.00 -4.14 8.20
C SER A 215 -13.99 -2.98 8.14
N ASP A 216 -14.44 -1.80 7.76
CA ASP A 216 -13.58 -0.61 7.67
C ASP A 216 -12.93 -0.29 9.03
N GLU A 217 -13.65 -0.55 10.13
CA GLU A 217 -13.13 -0.41 11.49
C GLU A 217 -11.95 -1.36 11.74
N LEU A 218 -12.14 -2.67 11.50
CA LEU A 218 -11.09 -3.66 11.69
C LEU A 218 -9.88 -3.41 10.77
N TYR A 219 -10.14 -3.03 9.52
CA TYR A 219 -9.08 -2.67 8.58
C TYR A 219 -8.27 -1.47 9.06
N SER A 220 -8.95 -0.45 9.59
CA SER A 220 -8.31 0.73 10.18
C SER A 220 -7.51 0.37 11.43
N ASP A 221 -8.06 -0.46 12.34
CA ASP A 221 -7.36 -0.90 13.54
C ASP A 221 -6.08 -1.67 13.22
N ILE A 222 -6.12 -2.55 12.21
CA ILE A 222 -4.95 -3.26 11.70
C ILE A 222 -3.90 -2.28 11.14
N LYS A 223 -4.34 -1.24 10.43
CA LYS A 223 -3.45 -0.22 9.86
C LYS A 223 -2.80 0.60 10.97
N LEU A 224 -3.59 1.11 11.92
CA LEU A 224 -3.13 1.92 13.04
C LEU A 224 -2.25 1.15 14.01
N SER A 225 -2.56 -0.11 14.29
CA SER A 225 -1.69 -0.97 15.10
C SER A 225 -0.36 -1.35 14.42
N GLY A 226 -0.16 -0.95 13.14
CA GLY A 226 1.09 -1.13 12.38
C GLY A 226 1.33 -2.57 11.92
N VAL A 227 0.30 -3.41 11.89
CA VAL A 227 0.41 -4.85 11.56
C VAL A 227 -0.30 -5.23 10.26
N SER A 228 -0.54 -4.27 9.36
CA SER A 228 -1.15 -4.51 8.03
C SER A 228 -0.44 -5.62 7.23
N HIS A 229 0.83 -5.88 7.52
CA HIS A 229 1.60 -6.94 6.89
C HIS A 229 1.12 -8.36 7.27
N LEU A 230 0.32 -8.53 8.34
CA LEU A 230 -0.25 -9.82 8.73
C LEU A 230 -1.44 -10.23 7.83
N THR A 231 -2.18 -9.26 7.29
CA THR A 231 -3.30 -9.51 6.37
C THR A 231 -2.90 -9.41 4.90
N ALA A 232 -1.66 -9.02 4.61
CA ALA A 232 -1.10 -9.08 3.28
C ALA A 232 -0.29 -10.39 3.15
N VAL A 233 -0.56 -11.16 2.11
CA VAL A 233 0.23 -12.37 1.86
C VAL A 233 1.70 -11.99 1.68
N SER A 234 2.54 -12.51 2.56
CA SER A 234 3.94 -12.13 2.65
C SER A 234 4.87 -13.34 2.61
N GLY A 235 6.15 -13.08 2.47
CA GLY A 235 7.16 -14.11 2.58
C GLY A 235 7.17 -14.86 3.91
N MET A 236 6.66 -14.24 4.99
CA MET A 236 6.51 -14.88 6.29
C MET A 236 5.48 -16.01 6.23
N HIS A 237 4.36 -15.83 5.52
CA HIS A 237 3.35 -16.87 5.31
C HIS A 237 3.98 -18.12 4.66
N LEU A 238 4.69 -17.93 3.54
CA LEU A 238 5.31 -19.03 2.83
C LEU A 238 6.38 -19.74 3.70
N THR A 239 7.23 -18.98 4.42
CA THR A 239 8.25 -19.55 5.30
C THR A 239 7.66 -20.35 6.46
N LEU A 240 6.60 -19.85 7.09
CA LEU A 240 5.93 -20.57 8.19
C LEU A 240 5.24 -21.85 7.68
N ILE A 241 4.52 -21.76 6.56
CA ILE A 241 3.88 -22.93 5.93
C ILE A 241 4.93 -23.99 5.59
N MET A 242 6.04 -23.58 4.97
CA MET A 242 7.11 -24.50 4.62
C MET A 242 7.83 -25.06 5.84
N ALA A 243 7.94 -24.32 6.94
CA ALA A 243 8.46 -24.82 8.20
C ALA A 243 7.56 -25.92 8.80
N VAL A 244 6.23 -25.70 8.83
CA VAL A 244 5.25 -26.69 9.30
C VAL A 244 5.27 -27.93 8.42
N LEU A 245 5.23 -27.78 7.10
CA LEU A 245 5.26 -28.91 6.16
C LEU A 245 6.59 -29.68 6.27
N THR A 246 7.72 -29.00 6.41
CA THR A 246 9.01 -29.66 6.59
C THR A 246 9.07 -30.42 7.91
N ALA A 247 8.46 -29.89 8.98
CA ALA A 247 8.33 -30.58 10.26
C ALA A 247 7.48 -31.85 10.13
N ILE A 248 6.34 -31.78 9.45
CA ILE A 248 5.47 -32.95 9.15
C ILE A 248 6.23 -33.98 8.31
N LEU A 249 6.88 -33.54 7.23
CA LEU A 249 7.67 -34.44 6.38
C LEU A 249 8.82 -35.12 7.15
N SER A 250 9.48 -34.40 8.05
CA SER A 250 10.59 -34.96 8.84
C SER A 250 10.14 -36.01 9.85
N ALA A 251 8.87 -36.04 10.23
CA ALA A 251 8.27 -37.10 11.05
C ALA A 251 7.95 -38.38 10.24
N THR A 252 8.06 -38.34 8.92
CA THR A 252 7.75 -39.48 8.02
C THR A 252 9.04 -40.19 7.57
N LYS A 253 8.87 -41.46 7.12
CA LYS A 253 9.99 -42.24 6.53
C LYS A 253 10.58 -41.61 5.27
N LEU A 254 9.83 -40.69 4.60
CA LEU A 254 10.29 -39.93 3.44
C LEU A 254 11.47 -38.99 3.78
N ALA A 255 11.62 -38.62 5.07
CA ALA A 255 12.72 -37.78 5.53
C ALA A 255 14.12 -38.43 5.39
N TYR A 256 14.18 -39.75 5.32
CA TYR A 256 15.45 -40.48 5.20
C TYR A 256 16.14 -40.26 3.83
N SER A 257 15.37 -39.98 2.76
CA SER A 257 15.93 -39.64 1.45
C SER A 257 16.08 -38.13 1.27
N TYR A 258 17.30 -37.66 1.32
CA TYR A 258 17.62 -36.25 1.13
C TYR A 258 17.15 -35.67 -0.23
N ARG A 259 17.25 -36.49 -1.29
CA ARG A 259 16.78 -36.10 -2.64
C ARG A 259 15.26 -35.96 -2.73
N ILE A 260 14.52 -36.88 -2.08
CA ILE A 260 13.04 -36.84 -2.04
C ILE A 260 12.59 -35.60 -1.24
N ARG A 261 13.22 -35.36 -0.08
CA ARG A 261 12.92 -34.18 0.74
C ARG A 261 13.14 -32.89 -0.05
N PHE A 262 14.28 -32.80 -0.76
CA PHE A 262 14.56 -31.66 -1.62
C PHE A 262 13.48 -31.47 -2.69
N ALA A 263 13.17 -32.50 -3.47
CA ALA A 263 12.15 -32.44 -4.53
C ALA A 263 10.79 -32.03 -3.98
N LEU A 264 10.35 -32.63 -2.88
CA LEU A 264 9.08 -32.28 -2.24
C LEU A 264 9.06 -30.84 -1.74
N THR A 265 10.15 -30.35 -1.12
CA THR A 265 10.22 -28.97 -0.69
C THR A 265 10.11 -27.99 -1.86
N VAL A 266 10.79 -28.26 -2.98
CA VAL A 266 10.69 -27.42 -4.18
C VAL A 266 9.27 -27.44 -4.76
N VAL A 267 8.68 -28.63 -4.94
CA VAL A 267 7.31 -28.77 -5.47
C VAL A 267 6.30 -28.06 -4.59
N LEU A 268 6.33 -28.29 -3.28
CA LEU A 268 5.44 -27.63 -2.34
C LEU A 268 5.63 -26.11 -2.34
N THR A 269 6.89 -25.62 -2.40
CA THR A 269 7.15 -24.19 -2.49
C THR A 269 6.49 -23.59 -3.73
N VAL A 270 6.64 -24.23 -4.90
CA VAL A 270 6.02 -23.76 -6.16
C VAL A 270 4.49 -23.83 -6.08
N CYS A 271 3.93 -24.92 -5.53
CA CYS A 271 2.48 -25.04 -5.34
C CYS A 271 1.92 -23.91 -4.45
N PHE A 272 2.58 -23.59 -3.34
CA PHE A 272 2.13 -22.50 -2.48
C PHE A 272 2.38 -21.12 -3.09
N MET A 273 3.44 -20.92 -3.88
CA MET A 273 3.61 -19.70 -4.66
C MET A 273 2.44 -19.52 -5.64
N ALA A 274 2.00 -20.58 -6.32
CA ALA A 274 0.82 -20.55 -7.18
C ALA A 274 -0.47 -20.30 -6.39
N PHE A 275 -0.63 -20.93 -5.24
CA PHE A 275 -1.78 -20.74 -4.35
C PHE A 275 -1.92 -19.27 -3.90
N PHE A 276 -0.82 -18.59 -3.65
CA PHE A 276 -0.81 -17.17 -3.27
C PHE A 276 -0.73 -16.20 -4.46
N GLY A 277 -0.81 -16.68 -5.70
CA GLY A 277 -0.90 -15.84 -6.89
C GLY A 277 0.42 -15.25 -7.38
N PHE A 278 1.58 -15.82 -7.00
CA PHE A 278 2.91 -15.38 -7.43
C PHE A 278 3.23 -13.90 -7.14
N THR A 279 2.67 -13.33 -6.07
CA THR A 279 3.00 -11.95 -5.69
C THR A 279 4.52 -11.77 -5.49
N ALA A 280 5.06 -10.59 -5.74
CA ALA A 280 6.51 -10.35 -5.73
C ALA A 280 7.18 -10.71 -4.38
N SER A 281 6.48 -10.48 -3.25
CA SER A 281 6.96 -10.86 -1.91
C SER A 281 7.00 -12.39 -1.71
N VAL A 282 6.01 -13.11 -2.24
CA VAL A 282 5.95 -14.60 -2.20
C VAL A 282 6.99 -15.20 -3.12
N LEU A 283 7.15 -14.67 -4.35
CA LEU A 283 8.19 -15.06 -5.29
C LEU A 283 9.58 -14.93 -4.67
N ARG A 284 9.88 -13.78 -4.05
CA ARG A 284 11.16 -13.57 -3.38
C ARG A 284 11.44 -14.65 -2.34
N SER A 285 10.46 -14.93 -1.48
CA SER A 285 10.63 -15.92 -0.41
C SER A 285 10.74 -17.34 -0.96
N GLY A 286 9.96 -17.69 -1.97
CA GLY A 286 10.06 -18.98 -2.65
C GLY A 286 11.43 -19.19 -3.28
N ILE A 287 11.94 -18.21 -4.01
CA ILE A 287 13.29 -18.25 -4.58
C ILE A 287 14.34 -18.41 -3.48
N MET A 288 14.21 -17.70 -2.36
CA MET A 288 15.14 -17.84 -1.24
C MET A 288 15.07 -19.23 -0.60
N ILE A 289 13.88 -19.81 -0.41
CA ILE A 289 13.70 -21.18 0.12
C ILE A 289 14.34 -22.20 -0.84
N ILE A 290 14.06 -22.08 -2.14
CA ILE A 290 14.65 -22.97 -3.16
C ILE A 290 16.17 -22.82 -3.17
N THR A 291 16.69 -21.60 -3.16
CA THR A 291 18.15 -21.33 -3.15
C THR A 291 18.83 -21.91 -1.90
N ALA A 292 18.19 -21.79 -0.73
CA ALA A 292 18.71 -22.36 0.50
C ALA A 292 18.75 -23.90 0.44
N ASN A 293 17.73 -24.52 -0.12
CA ASN A 293 17.65 -25.97 -0.33
C ASN A 293 18.69 -26.45 -1.36
N VAL A 294 18.88 -25.73 -2.47
CA VAL A 294 19.95 -26.01 -3.45
C VAL A 294 21.31 -25.88 -2.79
N GLY A 295 21.55 -24.82 -1.99
CA GLY A 295 22.79 -24.67 -1.23
C GLY A 295 23.09 -25.87 -0.34
N SER A 296 22.09 -26.41 0.32
CA SER A 296 22.25 -27.59 1.17
C SER A 296 22.57 -28.86 0.41
N LEU A 297 22.11 -29.03 -0.85
CA LEU A 297 22.53 -30.13 -1.74
C LEU A 297 24.03 -30.15 -1.98
N PHE A 298 24.64 -28.98 -2.07
CA PHE A 298 26.07 -28.82 -2.29
C PHE A 298 26.87 -28.62 -0.99
N TYR A 299 26.27 -28.92 0.17
CA TYR A 299 26.89 -28.74 1.50
C TYR A 299 27.38 -27.30 1.74
N ARG A 300 26.74 -26.31 1.11
CA ARG A 300 27.05 -24.89 1.30
C ARG A 300 26.04 -24.22 2.18
N ARG A 301 26.52 -23.38 3.09
CA ARG A 301 25.62 -22.51 3.90
C ARG A 301 25.03 -21.42 2.99
N SER A 302 23.72 -21.22 3.09
CA SER A 302 23.06 -20.10 2.44
C SER A 302 23.46 -18.79 3.13
N ASP A 303 23.75 -17.77 2.32
CA ASP A 303 23.97 -16.39 2.79
C ASP A 303 22.70 -15.59 2.47
N CYS A 304 22.09 -15.02 3.51
CA CYS A 304 20.83 -14.31 3.39
C CYS A 304 20.89 -13.19 2.32
N LEU A 305 21.95 -12.38 2.35
CA LEU A 305 22.08 -11.24 1.43
C LEU A 305 22.24 -11.70 -0.03
N ASN A 306 23.01 -12.76 -0.27
CA ASN A 306 23.13 -13.33 -1.62
C ASN A 306 21.81 -13.92 -2.12
N SER A 307 21.03 -14.55 -1.22
CA SER A 307 19.72 -15.12 -1.57
C SER A 307 18.69 -14.03 -1.88
N VAL A 308 18.66 -12.95 -1.10
CA VAL A 308 17.81 -11.76 -1.39
C VAL A 308 18.22 -11.12 -2.72
N GLY A 309 19.54 -10.89 -2.92
CA GLY A 309 20.03 -10.27 -4.15
C GLY A 309 19.72 -11.10 -5.40
N LEU A 310 19.84 -12.43 -5.30
CA LEU A 310 19.46 -13.33 -6.41
C LEU A 310 17.94 -13.28 -6.67
N ALA A 311 17.13 -13.31 -5.61
CA ALA A 311 15.67 -13.28 -5.76
C ALA A 311 15.20 -11.98 -6.40
N VAL A 312 15.70 -10.84 -5.91
CA VAL A 312 15.38 -9.52 -6.48
C VAL A 312 15.85 -9.44 -7.94
N LEU A 313 17.07 -9.89 -8.24
CA LEU A 313 17.59 -9.90 -9.61
C LEU A 313 16.70 -10.74 -10.55
N LEU A 314 16.33 -11.96 -10.14
CA LEU A 314 15.50 -12.82 -10.97
C LEU A 314 14.11 -12.20 -11.20
N ILE A 315 13.45 -11.73 -10.15
CA ILE A 315 12.10 -11.11 -10.26
C ILE A 315 12.16 -9.93 -11.22
N THR A 316 13.10 -9.00 -11.01
CA THR A 316 13.19 -7.77 -11.80
C THR A 316 13.78 -7.97 -13.19
N LEU A 317 14.43 -9.08 -13.49
CA LEU A 317 14.81 -9.47 -14.87
C LEU A 317 13.60 -9.93 -15.68
N PHE A 318 12.68 -10.68 -15.07
CA PHE A 318 11.44 -11.13 -15.73
C PHE A 318 10.39 -10.05 -15.79
N ASP A 319 10.27 -9.25 -14.73
CA ASP A 319 9.38 -8.12 -14.63
C ASP A 319 10.10 -6.88 -14.08
N PRO A 320 10.62 -6.02 -14.96
CA PRO A 320 11.32 -4.80 -14.55
C PRO A 320 10.43 -3.79 -13.82
N LEU A 321 9.10 -3.82 -14.03
CA LEU A 321 8.15 -2.93 -13.35
C LEU A 321 7.92 -3.34 -11.89
N ALA A 322 8.23 -4.58 -11.52
CA ALA A 322 8.19 -5.04 -10.13
C ALA A 322 9.09 -4.20 -9.19
N CYS A 323 10.04 -3.40 -9.71
CA CYS A 323 10.79 -2.43 -8.90
C CYS A 323 9.91 -1.32 -8.30
N LEU A 324 8.70 -1.11 -8.80
CA LEU A 324 7.71 -0.18 -8.25
C LEU A 324 6.83 -0.83 -7.16
N ASP A 325 6.86 -2.16 -7.04
CA ASP A 325 6.07 -2.88 -6.04
C ASP A 325 6.62 -2.64 -4.62
N ALA A 326 5.82 -1.93 -3.82
CA ALA A 326 6.11 -1.68 -2.41
C ALA A 326 6.34 -2.99 -1.63
N GLY A 327 5.62 -4.06 -1.96
CA GLY A 327 5.75 -5.37 -1.32
C GLY A 327 7.12 -6.00 -1.57
N LEU A 328 7.66 -5.90 -2.79
CA LEU A 328 9.01 -6.39 -3.11
C LEU A 328 10.06 -5.60 -2.33
N ILE A 329 10.01 -4.27 -2.40
CA ILE A 329 11.00 -3.38 -1.80
C ILE A 329 11.02 -3.51 -0.28
N LEU A 330 9.84 -3.36 0.36
CA LEU A 330 9.71 -3.53 1.82
C LEU A 330 10.19 -4.90 2.28
N SER A 331 9.75 -5.95 1.58
CA SER A 331 10.13 -7.32 1.91
C SER A 331 11.63 -7.58 1.76
N ALA A 332 12.28 -7.02 0.74
CA ALA A 332 13.72 -7.14 0.56
C ALA A 332 14.50 -6.41 1.67
N VAL A 333 14.13 -5.16 1.95
CA VAL A 333 14.82 -4.32 2.95
C VAL A 333 14.62 -4.85 4.37
N THR A 334 13.40 -5.25 4.75
CA THR A 334 13.14 -5.86 6.06
C THR A 334 13.86 -7.19 6.23
N THR A 335 14.00 -7.99 5.16
CA THR A 335 14.78 -9.25 5.20
C THR A 335 16.27 -8.97 5.38
N VAL A 336 16.81 -7.92 4.79
CA VAL A 336 18.20 -7.48 5.04
C VAL A 336 18.36 -7.04 6.50
N GLY A 337 17.43 -6.25 7.03
CA GLY A 337 17.39 -5.85 8.44
C GLY A 337 17.38 -7.06 9.38
N ALA A 338 16.45 -7.98 9.15
CA ALA A 338 16.29 -9.20 9.96
C ALA A 338 17.48 -10.16 9.84
N GLY A 339 17.94 -10.43 8.62
CA GLY A 339 18.88 -11.52 8.34
C GLY A 339 20.36 -11.13 8.36
N ALA A 340 20.68 -9.85 8.21
CA ALA A 340 22.06 -9.39 8.23
C ALA A 340 22.38 -8.54 9.46
N VAL A 341 21.50 -7.61 9.83
CA VAL A 341 21.73 -6.68 10.94
C VAL A 341 21.32 -7.28 12.28
N GLY A 342 20.13 -7.90 12.33
CA GLY A 342 19.57 -8.48 13.57
C GLY A 342 20.51 -9.45 14.29
N PRO A 343 21.07 -10.47 13.62
CA PRO A 343 22.01 -11.40 14.26
C PRO A 343 23.30 -10.74 14.76
N GLU A 344 23.82 -9.73 14.07
CA GLU A 344 25.01 -8.99 14.54
C GLU A 344 24.72 -8.16 15.80
N VAL A 345 23.54 -7.52 15.84
CA VAL A 345 23.09 -6.75 17.01
C VAL A 345 22.86 -7.70 18.20
N SER A 346 22.18 -8.84 17.97
CA SER A 346 21.93 -9.83 19.01
C SER A 346 23.23 -10.41 19.59
N ALA A 347 24.20 -10.74 18.74
CA ALA A 347 25.48 -11.26 19.20
C ALA A 347 26.20 -10.27 20.13
N LYS A 348 26.25 -8.98 19.76
CA LYS A 348 26.85 -7.93 20.61
C LYS A 348 26.08 -7.69 21.91
N LEU A 349 24.74 -7.78 21.86
CA LEU A 349 23.91 -7.59 23.04
C LEU A 349 24.12 -8.75 24.04
N LYS A 350 24.20 -9.99 23.58
CA LYS A 350 24.51 -11.17 24.40
C LYS A 350 25.91 -11.09 25.02
N GLU A 351 26.88 -10.58 24.27
CA GLU A 351 28.25 -10.37 24.81
C GLU A 351 28.24 -9.34 25.94
N LYS A 352 27.45 -8.28 25.82
CA LYS A 352 27.35 -7.22 26.84
C LYS A 352 26.48 -7.63 28.04
N PHE A 353 25.45 -8.44 27.81
CA PHE A 353 24.47 -8.85 28.80
C PHE A 353 24.28 -10.38 28.81
N PRO A 354 25.23 -11.15 29.37
CA PRO A 354 25.25 -12.61 29.29
C PRO A 354 24.06 -13.29 29.97
N ASN A 355 23.37 -12.62 30.88
CA ASN A 355 22.23 -13.15 31.65
C ASN A 355 20.90 -13.13 30.87
N ILE A 356 20.84 -12.51 29.69
CA ILE A 356 19.62 -12.47 28.85
C ILE A 356 19.44 -13.83 28.19
N ASN A 357 18.17 -14.32 28.17
CA ASN A 357 17.85 -15.54 27.43
C ASN A 357 18.17 -15.32 25.92
N GLY A 358 19.12 -16.14 25.44
CA GLY A 358 19.68 -15.99 24.10
C GLY A 358 18.63 -16.08 22.99
N LYS A 359 17.58 -16.91 23.14
CA LYS A 359 16.50 -17.03 22.12
C LYS A 359 15.60 -15.80 22.08
N ILE A 360 15.26 -15.26 23.27
CA ILE A 360 14.45 -14.04 23.36
C ILE A 360 15.22 -12.86 22.77
N CYS A 361 16.50 -12.73 23.10
CA CYS A 361 17.37 -11.70 22.56
C CYS A 361 17.46 -11.76 21.02
N ASP A 362 17.64 -12.96 20.44
CA ASP A 362 17.66 -13.14 18.98
C ASP A 362 16.36 -12.69 18.35
N THR A 363 15.23 -13.15 18.87
CA THR A 363 13.91 -12.81 18.31
C THR A 363 13.64 -11.32 18.37
N LEU A 364 13.89 -10.69 19.52
CA LEU A 364 13.67 -9.25 19.69
C LEU A 364 14.58 -8.41 18.78
N CYS A 365 15.88 -8.74 18.71
CA CYS A 365 16.82 -8.01 17.85
C CYS A 365 16.49 -8.15 16.37
N VAL A 366 16.12 -9.34 15.92
CA VAL A 366 15.73 -9.60 14.53
C VAL A 366 14.45 -8.83 14.19
N SER A 367 13.42 -8.88 15.04
CA SER A 367 12.16 -8.17 14.84
C SER A 367 12.35 -6.65 14.84
N LEU A 368 13.12 -6.13 15.80
CA LEU A 368 13.41 -4.70 15.90
C LEU A 368 14.18 -4.18 14.67
N CYS A 369 15.23 -4.91 14.25
CA CYS A 369 16.00 -4.52 13.07
C CYS A 369 15.19 -4.60 11.77
N ALA A 370 14.28 -5.58 11.64
CA ALA A 370 13.36 -5.65 10.52
C ALA A 370 12.39 -4.45 10.51
N ALA A 371 11.78 -4.13 11.64
CA ALA A 371 10.84 -3.02 11.78
C ALA A 371 11.53 -1.68 11.49
N LEU A 372 12.68 -1.40 12.10
CA LEU A 372 13.45 -0.18 11.87
C LEU A 372 13.87 -0.02 10.41
N ALA A 373 14.22 -1.10 9.72
CA ALA A 373 14.54 -1.06 8.29
C ALA A 373 13.30 -0.76 7.42
N GLY A 374 12.11 -1.19 7.84
CA GLY A 374 10.85 -1.00 7.11
C GLY A 374 10.20 0.36 7.31
N ILE A 375 10.36 1.00 8.47
CA ILE A 375 9.70 2.28 8.83
C ILE A 375 9.87 3.37 7.76
N PRO A 376 11.08 3.70 7.28
CA PRO A 376 11.25 4.77 6.30
C PRO A 376 10.52 4.51 4.98
N LEU A 377 10.51 3.26 4.55
CA LEU A 377 9.83 2.86 3.31
C LEU A 377 8.32 2.83 3.49
N SER A 378 7.82 2.39 4.65
CA SER A 378 6.40 2.45 4.98
C SER A 378 5.89 3.88 4.96
N ALA A 379 6.66 4.84 5.49
CA ALA A 379 6.32 6.26 5.44
C ALA A 379 6.25 6.79 4.00
N VAL A 380 7.19 6.38 3.12
CA VAL A 380 7.18 6.79 1.70
C VAL A 380 5.99 6.20 0.93
N TYR A 381 5.72 4.90 1.09
CA TYR A 381 4.70 4.22 0.29
C TYR A 381 3.27 4.42 0.80
N PHE A 382 3.09 4.57 2.11
CA PHE A 382 1.77 4.60 2.74
C PHE A 382 1.45 5.93 3.41
N GLY A 383 2.40 6.88 3.45
CA GLY A 383 2.23 8.18 4.14
C GLY A 383 2.08 8.06 5.66
N THR A 384 2.06 6.85 6.19
CA THR A 384 1.83 6.59 7.62
C THR A 384 2.77 5.52 8.15
N PHE A 385 3.16 5.63 9.40
CA PHE A 385 3.83 4.55 10.12
C PHE A 385 3.40 4.52 11.58
N SER A 386 3.46 3.33 12.18
CA SER A 386 3.08 3.12 13.58
C SER A 386 4.23 2.52 14.36
N LEU A 387 4.61 3.18 15.45
CA LEU A 387 5.58 2.62 16.40
C LEU A 387 4.96 1.50 17.24
N ALA A 388 3.63 1.49 17.39
CA ALA A 388 2.91 0.38 18.01
C ALA A 388 3.23 -0.95 17.34
N GLY A 389 3.43 -0.94 16.01
CA GLY A 389 3.68 -2.15 15.22
C GLY A 389 4.87 -2.98 15.70
N ILE A 390 5.87 -2.37 16.35
CA ILE A 390 7.01 -3.08 16.94
C ILE A 390 6.54 -3.95 18.12
N VAL A 391 5.80 -3.36 19.05
CA VAL A 391 5.30 -4.03 20.25
C VAL A 391 4.21 -5.03 19.90
N VAL A 392 3.25 -4.59 19.07
CA VAL A 392 2.13 -5.42 18.63
C VAL A 392 2.63 -6.65 17.87
N SER A 393 3.62 -6.50 16.97
CA SER A 393 4.18 -7.64 16.24
C SER A 393 4.81 -8.69 17.15
N VAL A 394 5.49 -8.29 18.23
CA VAL A 394 6.09 -9.25 19.19
C VAL A 394 5.01 -10.12 19.82
N ILE A 395 3.84 -9.56 20.13
CA ILE A 395 2.74 -10.27 20.76
C ILE A 395 1.93 -11.07 19.73
N THR A 396 1.70 -10.50 18.56
CA THR A 396 0.77 -11.07 17.57
C THR A 396 1.42 -12.09 16.63
N VAL A 397 2.74 -12.04 16.38
CA VAL A 397 3.41 -13.03 15.51
C VAL A 397 3.28 -14.47 16.03
N PRO A 398 3.41 -14.78 17.34
CA PRO A 398 3.12 -16.13 17.85
C PRO A 398 1.67 -16.56 17.62
N LEU A 399 0.69 -15.67 17.86
CA LEU A 399 -0.74 -15.94 17.63
C LEU A 399 -1.01 -16.14 16.14
N PHE A 400 -0.44 -15.30 15.28
CA PHE A 400 -0.49 -15.44 13.84
C PHE A 400 0.09 -16.78 13.37
N THR A 401 1.20 -17.23 13.95
CA THR A 401 1.81 -18.53 13.61
C THR A 401 0.89 -19.68 13.95
N LEU A 402 0.24 -19.64 15.11
CA LEU A 402 -0.74 -20.65 15.51
C LEU A 402 -1.99 -20.61 14.62
N CYS A 403 -2.52 -19.41 14.36
CA CYS A 403 -3.64 -19.18 13.45
C CYS A 403 -3.35 -19.76 12.04
N LEU A 404 -2.24 -19.35 11.44
CA LEU A 404 -1.86 -19.78 10.09
C LEU A 404 -1.61 -21.30 10.03
N SER A 405 -0.99 -21.88 11.05
CA SER A 405 -0.72 -23.32 11.12
C SER A 405 -2.01 -24.13 11.24
N SER A 406 -2.96 -23.68 12.06
CA SER A 406 -4.26 -24.34 12.23
C SER A 406 -5.12 -24.21 10.96
N LEU A 407 -5.12 -23.05 10.30
CA LEU A 407 -5.80 -22.84 9.00
C LEU A 407 -5.16 -23.69 7.89
N LEU A 408 -3.84 -23.85 7.89
CA LEU A 408 -3.18 -24.75 6.94
C LEU A 408 -3.65 -26.20 7.12
N ILE A 409 -3.72 -26.69 8.35
CA ILE A 409 -4.20 -28.07 8.61
C ILE A 409 -5.68 -28.19 8.25
N PHE A 410 -6.50 -27.20 8.56
CA PHE A 410 -7.90 -27.12 8.17
C PHE A 410 -8.05 -27.19 6.65
N ALA A 411 -7.26 -26.41 5.90
CA ALA A 411 -7.26 -26.45 4.45
C ALA A 411 -6.78 -27.81 3.89
N LEU A 412 -5.67 -28.36 4.39
CA LEU A 412 -5.16 -29.66 3.94
C LEU A 412 -6.16 -30.81 4.17
N THR A 413 -7.07 -30.66 5.13
CA THR A 413 -8.16 -31.63 5.39
C THR A 413 -9.45 -31.31 4.63
N GLY A 414 -9.42 -30.34 3.71
CA GLY A 414 -10.62 -29.91 2.95
C GLY A 414 -11.70 -29.27 3.80
N GLY A 415 -11.33 -28.66 4.95
CA GLY A 415 -12.28 -28.01 5.83
C GLY A 415 -13.11 -28.97 6.71
N VAL A 416 -12.71 -30.25 6.80
CA VAL A 416 -13.46 -31.29 7.55
C VAL A 416 -13.19 -31.19 9.06
N ILE A 417 -11.94 -30.93 9.45
CA ILE A 417 -11.55 -30.89 10.87
C ILE A 417 -11.76 -29.49 11.43
N THR A 418 -13.02 -29.10 11.61
CA THR A 418 -13.41 -27.79 12.19
C THR A 418 -12.82 -27.49 13.57
N PRO A 419 -12.66 -28.44 14.53
CA PRO A 419 -12.07 -28.15 15.82
C PRO A 419 -10.67 -27.51 15.75
N ILE A 420 -9.87 -27.83 14.74
CA ILE A 420 -8.54 -27.22 14.56
C ILE A 420 -8.68 -25.73 14.16
N ALA A 421 -9.68 -25.39 13.35
CA ALA A 421 -9.91 -24.02 12.92
C ALA A 421 -10.47 -23.14 14.06
N TYR A 422 -11.06 -23.71 15.12
CA TYR A 422 -11.40 -22.94 16.32
C TYR A 422 -10.18 -22.38 17.05
N ILE A 423 -9.01 -22.98 16.90
CA ILE A 423 -7.74 -22.39 17.38
C ILE A 423 -7.44 -21.11 16.62
N ALA A 424 -7.66 -21.09 15.29
CA ALA A 424 -7.49 -19.89 14.49
C ALA A 424 -8.51 -18.81 14.89
N HIS A 425 -9.77 -19.19 15.09
CA HIS A 425 -10.82 -18.27 15.55
C HIS A 425 -10.43 -17.61 16.87
N PHE A 426 -10.04 -18.38 17.88
CA PHE A 426 -9.60 -17.87 19.17
C PHE A 426 -8.38 -16.92 19.05
N CYS A 427 -7.39 -17.29 18.23
CA CYS A 427 -6.24 -16.41 17.96
C CYS A 427 -6.67 -15.10 17.28
N CYS A 428 -7.63 -15.16 16.34
CA CYS A 428 -8.15 -13.96 15.67
C CYS A 428 -8.89 -13.04 16.63
N ASP A 429 -9.70 -13.57 17.54
CA ASP A 429 -10.41 -12.76 18.53
C ASP A 429 -9.44 -12.04 19.49
N ILE A 430 -8.38 -12.73 19.94
CA ILE A 430 -7.34 -12.09 20.74
C ILE A 430 -6.63 -11.00 19.93
N MET A 431 -6.28 -11.28 18.69
CA MET A 431 -5.58 -10.30 17.83
C MET A 431 -6.47 -9.07 17.58
N ARG A 432 -7.79 -9.22 17.38
CA ARG A 432 -8.73 -8.10 17.22
C ARG A 432 -8.71 -7.18 18.45
N VAL A 433 -8.80 -7.75 19.65
CA VAL A 433 -8.74 -6.96 20.90
C VAL A 433 -7.40 -6.22 21.02
N ILE A 434 -6.30 -6.85 20.64
CA ILE A 434 -4.98 -6.21 20.66
C ILE A 434 -4.94 -5.05 19.64
N PHE A 435 -5.43 -5.27 18.42
CA PHE A 435 -5.42 -4.25 17.38
C PHE A 435 -6.23 -3.03 17.79
N SER A 436 -7.44 -3.22 18.29
CA SER A 436 -8.31 -2.14 18.77
C SER A 436 -7.69 -1.38 19.95
N ALA A 437 -7.11 -2.09 20.93
CA ALA A 437 -6.46 -1.48 22.08
C ALA A 437 -5.25 -0.59 21.68
N PHE A 438 -4.44 -0.99 20.71
CA PHE A 438 -3.30 -0.21 20.26
C PHE A 438 -3.69 0.86 19.23
N ALA A 439 -4.74 0.66 18.45
CA ALA A 439 -5.27 1.64 17.52
C ALA A 439 -5.84 2.88 18.23
N SER A 440 -6.35 2.72 19.45
CA SER A 440 -6.91 3.81 20.25
C SER A 440 -5.85 4.72 20.90
N VAL A 441 -4.55 4.41 20.78
CA VAL A 441 -3.47 5.20 21.40
C VAL A 441 -2.91 6.21 20.39
N PRO A 442 -3.26 7.50 20.46
CA PRO A 442 -3.01 8.46 19.38
C PRO A 442 -1.53 8.78 19.14
N PHE A 443 -0.69 8.76 20.18
CA PHE A 443 0.74 9.12 20.06
C PHE A 443 1.66 8.01 19.52
N LEU A 444 1.10 6.88 19.10
CA LEU A 444 1.86 5.79 18.46
C LEU A 444 1.76 5.81 16.94
N HIS A 445 0.94 6.68 16.37
CA HIS A 445 0.69 6.79 14.94
C HIS A 445 1.25 8.09 14.43
N PHE A 446 1.98 8.01 13.32
CA PHE A 446 2.61 9.16 12.70
C PHE A 446 2.28 9.17 11.22
N THR A 447 1.97 10.36 10.71
CA THR A 447 1.90 10.63 9.28
C THR A 447 3.15 11.38 8.87
N ALA A 448 3.59 11.15 7.66
CA ALA A 448 4.75 11.84 7.13
C ALA A 448 4.54 12.11 5.64
N GLU A 449 4.73 13.34 5.24
CA GLU A 449 4.70 13.70 3.83
C GLU A 449 5.78 12.95 3.06
N PRO A 450 5.46 12.26 1.94
CA PRO A 450 6.42 11.47 1.18
C PRO A 450 7.67 12.27 0.77
N PHE A 451 7.52 13.55 0.44
CA PHE A 451 8.62 14.40 0.01
C PHE A 451 9.62 14.68 1.14
N THR A 452 9.14 15.02 2.33
CA THR A 452 9.99 15.25 3.52
C THR A 452 10.70 13.97 3.94
N VAL A 453 10.03 12.84 3.85
CA VAL A 453 10.60 11.52 4.11
C VAL A 453 11.72 11.18 3.14
N ILE A 454 11.52 11.37 1.83
CA ILE A 454 12.53 11.11 0.80
C ILE A 454 13.77 11.98 1.02
N ILE A 455 13.59 13.27 1.26
CA ILE A 455 14.71 14.19 1.57
C ILE A 455 15.47 13.70 2.79
N THR A 456 14.75 13.40 3.87
CA THR A 456 15.37 12.98 5.14
C THR A 456 16.13 11.66 4.96
N ILE A 457 15.55 10.66 4.27
CA ILE A 457 16.24 9.40 3.94
C ILE A 457 17.49 9.67 3.10
N THR A 458 17.41 10.55 2.11
CA THR A 458 18.54 10.88 1.23
C THR A 458 19.68 11.52 2.04
N VAL A 459 19.35 12.46 2.92
CA VAL A 459 20.32 13.11 3.81
C VAL A 459 20.97 12.08 4.76
N ILE A 460 20.15 11.20 5.37
CA ILE A 460 20.64 10.13 6.25
C ILE A 460 21.57 9.17 5.49
N ALA A 461 21.18 8.75 4.29
CA ALA A 461 21.98 7.87 3.46
C ALA A 461 23.33 8.52 3.09
N ALA A 462 23.32 9.82 2.77
CA ALA A 462 24.52 10.58 2.48
C ALA A 462 25.45 10.67 3.71
N PHE A 463 24.92 11.02 4.88
CA PHE A 463 25.69 11.05 6.14
C PHE A 463 26.22 9.67 6.54
N ALA A 464 25.41 8.62 6.39
CA ALA A 464 25.86 7.24 6.63
C ALA A 464 27.00 6.86 5.71
N LEU A 465 26.88 7.19 4.41
CA LEU A 465 27.93 6.91 3.41
C LEU A 465 29.23 7.66 3.75
N ILE A 466 29.14 8.94 4.06
CA ILE A 466 30.28 9.77 4.49
C ILE A 466 30.89 9.20 5.76
N GLY A 467 30.09 8.83 6.75
CA GLY A 467 30.55 8.21 7.98
C GLY A 467 31.28 6.88 7.75
N PHE A 468 30.78 6.02 6.85
CA PHE A 468 31.43 4.79 6.45
C PHE A 468 32.78 5.03 5.73
N MET A 469 32.82 6.06 4.88
CA MET A 469 34.03 6.40 4.11
C MET A 469 35.12 7.03 4.98
N LEU A 470 34.75 7.96 5.88
CA LEU A 470 35.72 8.75 6.67
C LEU A 470 36.08 8.10 8.01
N LEU A 471 35.13 7.45 8.69
CA LEU A 471 35.25 7.00 10.08
C LEU A 471 35.28 5.47 10.25
N GLY A 472 35.09 4.72 9.16
CA GLY A 472 35.12 3.26 9.14
C GLY A 472 33.84 2.60 9.67
N LYS A 473 33.77 1.25 9.56
CA LYS A 473 32.53 0.49 9.79
C LYS A 473 31.84 0.70 11.13
N ARG A 474 32.61 0.84 12.22
CA ARG A 474 32.07 0.96 13.58
C ARG A 474 31.29 2.27 13.78
N HIS A 475 31.83 3.37 13.29
CA HIS A 475 31.24 4.70 13.37
C HIS A 475 30.13 4.89 12.34
N GLY A 476 30.27 4.26 11.15
CA GLY A 476 29.21 4.28 10.13
C GLY A 476 27.90 3.67 10.62
N VAL A 477 27.95 2.54 11.34
CA VAL A 477 26.76 1.95 11.95
C VAL A 477 26.15 2.87 13.01
N LEU A 478 26.99 3.48 13.86
CA LEU A 478 26.50 4.43 14.87
C LEU A 478 25.82 5.63 14.24
N ILE A 479 26.40 6.22 13.21
CA ILE A 479 25.83 7.34 12.47
C ILE A 479 24.49 6.93 11.83
N THR A 480 24.39 5.77 11.23
CA THR A 480 23.12 5.26 10.65
C THR A 480 22.03 5.13 11.70
N VAL A 481 22.36 4.59 12.89
CA VAL A 481 21.40 4.46 13.99
C VAL A 481 20.96 5.82 14.51
N ILE A 482 21.92 6.74 14.75
CA ILE A 482 21.60 8.10 15.17
C ILE A 482 20.72 8.81 14.13
N SER A 483 21.04 8.64 12.85
CA SER A 483 20.26 9.24 11.76
C SER A 483 18.83 8.67 11.68
N LEU A 484 18.64 7.37 11.92
CA LEU A 484 17.31 6.77 12.01
C LEU A 484 16.50 7.30 13.20
N VAL A 485 17.16 7.49 14.35
CA VAL A 485 16.53 8.11 15.52
C VAL A 485 16.18 9.57 15.23
N CYS A 486 17.09 10.33 14.62
CA CYS A 486 16.80 11.71 14.20
C CYS A 486 15.66 11.77 13.17
N PHE A 487 15.61 10.83 12.21
CA PHE A 487 14.50 10.69 11.28
C PHE A 487 13.17 10.51 12.00
N ALA A 488 13.10 9.55 12.92
CA ALA A 488 11.90 9.34 13.71
C ALA A 488 11.52 10.61 14.50
N THR A 489 12.50 11.26 15.17
CA THR A 489 12.27 12.46 15.95
C THR A 489 11.79 13.63 15.09
N VAL A 490 12.41 13.88 13.94
CA VAL A 490 12.02 14.98 13.03
C VAL A 490 10.59 14.77 12.53
N ASN A 491 10.25 13.56 12.08
CA ASN A 491 8.90 13.27 11.57
C ASN A 491 7.84 13.20 12.68
N THR A 492 8.23 13.08 13.95
CA THR A 492 7.29 13.18 15.09
C THR A 492 7.12 14.61 15.59
N VAL A 493 8.16 15.42 15.50
CA VAL A 493 8.15 16.80 16.03
C VAL A 493 7.67 17.81 14.98
N LEU A 494 8.02 17.61 13.70
CA LEU A 494 7.62 18.52 12.63
C LEU A 494 6.09 18.73 12.55
N PRO A 495 5.25 17.68 12.63
CA PRO A 495 3.79 17.83 12.65
C PRO A 495 3.24 18.44 13.95
N LEU A 496 4.06 18.58 15.00
CA LEU A 496 3.66 19.25 16.26
C LEU A 496 3.96 20.76 16.24
N ILE A 497 4.64 21.24 15.21
CA ILE A 497 4.84 22.69 15.03
C ILE A 497 3.52 23.26 14.52
N PRO A 498 2.90 24.21 15.26
CA PRO A 498 1.64 24.78 14.84
C PRO A 498 1.76 25.40 13.44
N ASP A 499 0.90 24.97 12.54
CA ASP A 499 0.72 25.55 11.22
C ASP A 499 -0.60 26.36 11.25
N ASN A 500 -0.53 27.65 10.97
CA ASN A 500 -1.74 28.48 10.93
C ASN A 500 -2.58 28.26 9.66
N ASN A 501 -2.29 27.21 8.88
CA ASN A 501 -3.04 26.88 7.68
C ASN A 501 -4.32 26.10 8.03
N ILE A 502 -5.32 26.25 7.18
CA ILE A 502 -6.56 25.47 7.22
C ILE A 502 -6.58 24.60 5.98
N ASP A 503 -6.60 23.30 6.19
CA ASP A 503 -6.68 22.32 5.12
C ASP A 503 -8.13 21.87 4.93
N ILE A 504 -8.61 21.93 3.70
CA ILE A 504 -9.95 21.49 3.31
C ILE A 504 -9.79 20.35 2.31
N ILE A 505 -10.14 19.16 2.75
CA ILE A 505 -10.01 17.94 1.98
C ILE A 505 -11.40 17.54 1.48
N MET A 506 -11.55 17.40 0.20
CA MET A 506 -12.80 17.02 -0.44
C MET A 506 -12.65 15.67 -1.13
N HIS A 507 -13.59 14.77 -0.86
CA HIS A 507 -13.71 13.48 -1.54
C HIS A 507 -15.11 13.30 -2.09
N SER A 508 -15.25 12.64 -3.24
CA SER A 508 -16.56 12.32 -3.82
C SER A 508 -16.51 11.08 -4.71
N ASP A 509 -17.49 10.21 -4.56
CA ASP A 509 -17.76 9.09 -5.46
C ASP A 509 -18.66 9.45 -6.64
N GLY A 510 -19.12 10.72 -6.70
CA GLY A 510 -19.99 11.27 -7.71
C GLY A 510 -21.48 11.31 -7.34
N ILE A 511 -21.88 10.68 -6.23
CA ILE A 511 -23.24 10.71 -5.64
C ILE A 511 -23.16 11.21 -4.21
N ASN A 512 -22.28 10.64 -3.42
CA ASN A 512 -21.96 11.01 -2.06
C ASN A 512 -20.66 11.78 -2.03
N GLY A 513 -20.38 12.47 -0.95
CA GLY A 513 -19.14 13.18 -0.77
C GLY A 513 -18.84 13.50 0.68
N SER A 514 -17.59 13.82 0.94
CA SER A 514 -17.15 14.31 2.24
C SER A 514 -16.26 15.51 2.08
N VAL A 515 -16.40 16.47 2.98
CA VAL A 515 -15.53 17.63 3.11
C VAL A 515 -14.99 17.64 4.53
N LEU A 516 -13.68 17.51 4.66
CA LEU A 516 -13.00 17.55 5.95
C LEU A 516 -12.21 18.86 6.02
N ILE A 517 -12.43 19.61 7.09
CA ILE A 517 -11.78 20.89 7.37
C ILE A 517 -10.94 20.69 8.62
N VAL A 518 -9.66 20.87 8.51
CA VAL A 518 -8.71 20.65 9.60
C VAL A 518 -7.81 21.84 9.77
N SER A 519 -7.70 22.29 11.01
CA SER A 519 -6.62 23.16 11.48
C SER A 519 -5.96 22.53 12.73
N ASP A 520 -4.93 23.12 13.25
CA ASP A 520 -4.31 22.65 14.49
C ASP A 520 -5.29 22.64 15.67
N ASP A 521 -6.19 23.60 15.71
CA ASP A 521 -7.12 23.84 16.83
C ASP A 521 -8.37 22.96 16.72
N ILE A 522 -9.04 23.00 15.57
CA ILE A 522 -10.35 22.36 15.35
C ILE A 522 -10.35 21.54 14.06
N SER A 523 -11.18 20.51 14.06
CA SER A 523 -11.50 19.69 12.90
C SER A 523 -13.00 19.51 12.75
N ALA A 524 -13.51 19.84 11.59
CA ALA A 524 -14.92 19.69 11.24
C ALA A 524 -15.05 18.85 9.97
N ALA A 525 -16.02 17.98 9.92
CA ALA A 525 -16.31 17.20 8.73
C ALA A 525 -17.75 17.38 8.28
N VAL A 526 -17.97 17.49 6.99
CA VAL A 526 -19.30 17.54 6.36
C VAL A 526 -19.46 16.27 5.52
N LEU A 527 -20.45 15.47 5.87
CA LEU A 527 -20.81 14.27 5.13
C LEU A 527 -22.04 14.53 4.29
N ILE A 528 -21.94 14.25 2.99
CA ILE A 528 -23.00 14.46 2.01
C ILE A 528 -23.47 13.10 1.51
N GLY A 529 -24.71 12.73 1.85
CA GLY A 529 -25.29 11.42 1.51
C GLY A 529 -25.20 10.39 2.63
N ASN A 530 -25.46 9.11 2.32
CA ASN A 530 -25.70 8.05 3.31
C ASN A 530 -24.67 6.91 3.22
N ASP A 531 -23.49 7.15 2.63
CA ASP A 531 -22.50 6.08 2.45
C ASP A 531 -21.46 6.05 3.58
N ALA A 532 -21.34 4.90 4.24
CA ALA A 532 -20.34 4.66 5.28
C ALA A 532 -18.89 4.75 4.76
N LYS A 533 -18.66 4.59 3.45
CA LYS A 533 -17.34 4.76 2.83
C LYS A 533 -16.79 6.18 2.95
N GLU A 534 -17.69 7.16 2.93
CA GLU A 534 -17.29 8.56 3.10
C GLU A 534 -16.81 8.86 4.53
N LEU A 535 -17.32 8.16 5.55
CA LEU A 535 -16.77 8.22 6.90
C LEU A 535 -15.35 7.67 6.98
N ALA A 536 -15.04 6.62 6.22
CA ALA A 536 -13.69 6.10 6.13
C ALA A 536 -12.74 7.12 5.46
N SER A 537 -13.23 7.88 4.46
CA SER A 537 -12.49 8.99 3.84
C SER A 537 -12.19 10.10 4.84
N ILE A 538 -13.19 10.53 5.63
CA ILE A 538 -13.01 11.51 6.73
C ILE A 538 -11.97 11.01 7.72
N ARG A 539 -12.09 9.77 8.20
CA ARG A 539 -11.14 9.17 9.14
C ARG A 539 -9.72 9.14 8.57
N ASN A 540 -9.56 8.76 7.32
CA ASN A 540 -8.24 8.75 6.65
C ASN A 540 -7.66 10.17 6.51
N GLY A 541 -8.48 11.15 6.18
CA GLY A 541 -8.10 12.55 6.12
C GLY A 541 -7.64 13.10 7.49
N LEU A 542 -8.36 12.80 8.56
CA LEU A 542 -8.00 13.13 9.94
C LEU A 542 -6.65 12.52 10.33
N LEU A 543 -6.48 11.22 10.05
CA LEU A 543 -5.23 10.52 10.31
C LEU A 543 -4.07 11.11 9.51
N GLY A 544 -4.34 11.57 8.28
CA GLY A 544 -3.38 12.32 7.46
C GLY A 544 -2.90 13.62 8.10
N ARG A 545 -3.64 14.14 9.08
CA ARG A 545 -3.32 15.37 9.84
C ARG A 545 -3.02 15.11 11.32
N ASN A 546 -2.65 13.88 11.68
CA ASN A 546 -2.38 13.43 13.06
C ASN A 546 -3.53 13.63 14.04
N LYS A 547 -4.77 13.73 13.54
CA LYS A 547 -5.98 13.78 14.36
C LYS A 547 -6.69 12.42 14.32
N THR A 548 -7.21 11.98 15.45
CA THR A 548 -7.93 10.70 15.58
C THR A 548 -9.45 10.89 15.55
N HIS A 549 -9.91 12.10 15.93
CA HIS A 549 -11.32 12.45 16.02
C HIS A 549 -11.56 13.81 15.36
N ALA A 550 -12.75 13.99 14.80
CA ALA A 550 -13.27 15.29 14.43
C ALA A 550 -14.02 15.90 15.61
N ASP A 551 -13.89 17.20 15.82
CA ASP A 551 -14.64 17.88 16.87
C ASP A 551 -16.15 17.92 16.54
N ILE A 552 -16.49 18.00 15.24
CA ILE A 552 -17.87 17.92 14.77
C ILE A 552 -17.96 17.20 13.42
N ILE A 553 -19.02 16.38 13.25
CA ILE A 553 -19.45 15.85 11.95
C ILE A 553 -20.83 16.38 11.65
N ILE A 554 -21.01 17.00 10.49
CA ILE A 554 -22.28 17.54 10.01
C ILE A 554 -22.79 16.65 8.89
N LEU A 555 -23.99 16.07 9.07
CA LEU A 555 -24.64 15.23 8.07
C LEU A 555 -25.56 16.08 7.22
N CYS A 556 -25.28 16.18 5.92
CA CYS A 556 -26.05 16.96 4.96
C CYS A 556 -26.78 16.05 3.97
N ASN A 557 -27.95 16.51 3.53
CA ASN A 557 -28.81 15.79 2.57
C ASN A 557 -29.32 14.43 3.07
N ASN A 558 -29.56 14.32 4.38
CA ASN A 558 -29.96 13.10 5.02
C ASN A 558 -31.01 13.40 6.09
N ASP A 559 -32.30 13.33 5.71
CA ASP A 559 -33.41 13.63 6.63
C ASP A 559 -33.64 12.51 7.67
N ASP A 560 -33.15 11.28 7.42
CA ASP A 560 -33.24 10.14 8.34
C ASP A 560 -32.01 9.24 8.20
N PRO A 561 -30.87 9.58 8.84
CA PRO A 561 -29.64 8.83 8.73
C PRO A 561 -29.76 7.45 9.38
N ASP A 562 -29.20 6.44 8.74
CA ASP A 562 -29.15 5.08 9.24
C ASP A 562 -28.50 5.01 10.64
N LYS A 563 -29.06 4.17 11.53
CA LYS A 563 -28.50 3.97 12.88
C LYS A 563 -27.04 3.53 12.85
N GLU A 564 -26.64 2.77 11.84
CA GLU A 564 -25.27 2.32 11.65
C GLU A 564 -24.34 3.50 11.28
N LEU A 565 -24.78 4.37 10.38
CA LEU A 565 -24.06 5.59 10.02
C LEU A 565 -23.85 6.49 11.22
N LEU A 566 -24.89 6.74 12.01
CA LEU A 566 -24.82 7.55 13.24
C LEU A 566 -23.87 6.94 14.27
N THR A 567 -23.94 5.62 14.48
CA THR A 567 -23.04 4.93 15.42
C THR A 567 -21.58 5.06 14.99
N ASN A 568 -21.31 4.91 13.69
CA ASN A 568 -19.98 5.02 13.15
C ASN A 568 -19.46 6.48 13.14
N ALA A 569 -20.36 7.46 12.90
CA ALA A 569 -20.02 8.87 13.00
C ALA A 569 -19.65 9.28 14.44
N HIS A 570 -20.39 8.82 15.44
CA HIS A 570 -20.09 9.04 16.87
C HIS A 570 -18.80 8.38 17.35
N ARG A 571 -18.26 7.41 16.62
CA ARG A 571 -16.94 6.82 16.91
C ARG A 571 -15.77 7.68 16.41
N ILE A 572 -16.04 8.55 15.43
CA ILE A 572 -15.03 9.38 14.76
C ILE A 572 -15.12 10.82 15.24
N SER A 573 -16.23 11.22 15.87
CA SER A 573 -16.45 12.61 16.31
C SER A 573 -17.07 12.68 17.68
N ASP A 574 -16.69 13.72 18.42
CA ASP A 574 -17.28 14.05 19.72
C ASP A 574 -18.72 14.59 19.59
N SER A 575 -19.04 15.22 18.46
CA SER A 575 -20.34 15.80 18.17
C SER A 575 -20.79 15.47 16.74
N VAL A 576 -22.02 14.95 16.61
CA VAL A 576 -22.65 14.70 15.31
C VAL A 576 -23.93 15.52 15.23
N SER A 577 -24.07 16.33 14.19
CA SER A 577 -25.20 17.23 13.97
C SER A 577 -25.79 17.06 12.57
N LEU A 578 -27.10 17.24 12.45
CA LEU A 578 -27.74 17.34 11.14
C LEU A 578 -27.60 18.77 10.59
N CYS A 579 -27.50 18.90 9.28
CA CYS A 579 -27.33 20.19 8.60
C CYS A 579 -28.48 21.18 8.84
N ASN A 580 -29.62 20.70 9.32
CA ASN A 580 -30.78 21.52 9.65
C ASN A 580 -30.82 22.01 11.14
N ASP A 581 -29.89 21.57 11.98
CA ASP A 581 -29.91 21.79 13.42
C ASP A 581 -29.22 23.09 13.83
N ASN A 582 -29.09 24.11 13.07
CA ASN A 582 -28.47 25.41 13.41
C ASN A 582 -27.32 25.33 14.43
N ASN A 583 -26.47 24.35 14.28
CA ASN A 583 -25.32 24.11 15.15
C ASN A 583 -24.04 24.60 14.48
N GLY A 584 -23.09 25.05 15.26
CA GLY A 584 -21.79 25.49 14.78
C GLY A 584 -20.70 25.20 15.80
N ILE A 585 -19.46 25.35 15.40
CA ILE A 585 -18.28 25.28 16.24
C ILE A 585 -17.36 26.46 15.94
N ASP A 586 -16.88 27.12 16.99
CA ASP A 586 -15.95 28.24 16.85
C ASP A 586 -14.56 27.82 17.29
N GLY A 587 -13.59 28.01 16.41
CA GLY A 587 -12.19 27.82 16.66
C GLY A 587 -11.38 29.12 16.58
N ARG A 588 -10.11 29.00 16.82
CA ARG A 588 -9.20 30.14 16.75
C ARG A 588 -8.94 30.61 15.33
N LEU A 589 -8.87 29.70 14.37
CA LEU A 589 -8.51 29.98 12.97
C LEU A 589 -9.73 30.01 12.06
N PHE A 590 -10.80 29.28 12.39
CA PHE A 590 -12.04 29.28 11.62
C PHE A 590 -13.24 28.94 12.50
N SER A 591 -14.40 29.35 12.04
CA SER A 591 -15.69 28.93 12.58
C SER A 591 -16.51 28.20 11.53
N VAL A 592 -17.30 27.24 11.98
CA VAL A 592 -18.23 26.47 11.13
C VAL A 592 -19.64 26.70 11.64
N ASP A 593 -20.48 27.27 10.81
CA ASP A 593 -21.89 27.52 11.07
C ASP A 593 -22.76 26.68 10.15
N CYS A 594 -23.76 26.01 10.69
CA CYS A 594 -24.74 25.26 9.93
C CYS A 594 -26.11 25.96 10.02
N LYS A 595 -26.62 26.47 8.90
CA LYS A 595 -27.92 27.18 8.84
C LYS A 595 -28.64 26.90 7.50
N ASN A 596 -29.90 26.51 7.60
CA ASN A 596 -30.78 26.34 6.43
C ASN A 596 -30.25 25.36 5.37
N GLY A 597 -29.67 24.25 5.78
CA GLY A 597 -29.12 23.24 4.85
C GLY A 597 -27.82 23.65 4.16
N ALA A 598 -27.12 24.66 4.64
CA ALA A 598 -25.84 25.08 4.18
C ALA A 598 -24.83 25.17 5.34
N VAL A 599 -23.62 24.72 5.11
CA VAL A 599 -22.50 24.81 6.05
C VAL A 599 -21.61 25.96 5.60
N THR A 600 -21.39 26.93 6.45
CA THR A 600 -20.51 28.08 6.18
C THR A 600 -19.28 27.98 7.04
N VAL A 601 -18.12 27.98 6.41
CA VAL A 601 -16.81 28.03 7.07
C VAL A 601 -16.28 29.45 6.92
N THR A 602 -16.02 30.12 8.01
CA THR A 602 -15.55 31.50 8.02
C THR A 602 -14.18 31.57 8.67
N THR A 603 -13.25 32.17 7.95
CA THR A 603 -11.89 32.49 8.42
C THR A 603 -11.71 34.00 8.43
N ASP A 604 -10.63 34.52 8.96
CA ASP A 604 -10.33 35.96 8.94
C ASP A 604 -10.23 36.54 7.52
N SER A 605 -9.85 35.72 6.55
CA SER A 605 -9.58 36.15 5.15
C SER A 605 -10.58 35.62 4.13
N VAL A 606 -11.24 34.48 4.39
CA VAL A 606 -12.06 33.79 3.40
C VAL A 606 -13.31 33.20 4.05
N SER A 607 -14.42 33.28 3.32
CA SER A 607 -15.66 32.57 3.68
C SER A 607 -15.99 31.50 2.62
N ILE A 608 -16.20 30.27 3.06
CA ILE A 608 -16.51 29.12 2.21
C ILE A 608 -17.91 28.65 2.53
N ASN A 609 -18.73 28.52 1.52
CA ASN A 609 -20.10 28.01 1.63
C ASN A 609 -20.18 26.60 1.04
N ILE A 610 -20.55 25.61 1.84
CA ILE A 610 -20.76 24.22 1.45
C ILE A 610 -22.28 23.99 1.42
N SER A 611 -22.88 23.89 0.23
CA SER A 611 -24.34 23.83 0.11
C SER A 611 -24.82 23.12 -1.16
N ASP A 612 -26.11 22.86 -1.24
CA ASP A 612 -26.76 22.43 -2.47
C ASP A 612 -26.66 23.59 -3.53
N ILE A 613 -26.64 23.22 -4.80
CA ILE A 613 -26.58 24.16 -5.94
C ILE A 613 -27.64 25.28 -5.85
N LYS A 614 -28.74 25.04 -5.17
CA LYS A 614 -29.81 26.04 -4.98
C LYS A 614 -29.45 27.15 -3.97
N ASN A 615 -28.42 26.97 -3.17
CA ASN A 615 -28.08 27.84 -2.03
C ASN A 615 -26.73 28.55 -2.22
N ILE A 616 -26.39 28.92 -3.46
CA ILE A 616 -25.14 29.65 -3.78
C ILE A 616 -25.15 31.02 -3.10
N ARG A 617 -24.05 31.38 -2.45
CA ARG A 617 -23.87 32.70 -1.85
C ARG A 617 -22.86 33.53 -2.63
N GLU A 618 -23.24 34.77 -2.96
CA GLU A 618 -22.35 35.75 -3.59
C GLU A 618 -21.25 36.17 -2.61
N ASN A 619 -20.07 36.46 -3.13
CA ASN A 619 -18.88 36.86 -2.36
C ASN A 619 -18.27 35.76 -1.45
N MET A 620 -18.57 34.50 -1.69
CA MET A 620 -17.97 33.36 -0.99
C MET A 620 -17.43 32.35 -1.98
N THR A 621 -16.45 31.54 -1.55
CA THR A 621 -16.07 30.35 -2.29
C THR A 621 -17.11 29.27 -2.02
N ASN A 622 -17.79 28.80 -3.07
CA ASN A 622 -18.85 27.81 -2.90
C ASN A 622 -18.36 26.41 -3.23
N ILE A 623 -18.62 25.44 -2.32
CA ILE A 623 -18.46 24.00 -2.53
C ILE A 623 -19.89 23.45 -2.65
N LEU A 624 -20.24 22.94 -3.81
CA LEU A 624 -21.62 22.61 -4.15
C LEU A 624 -21.81 21.11 -4.35
N TRP A 625 -22.97 20.61 -3.92
CA TRP A 625 -23.45 19.25 -4.23
C TRP A 625 -24.84 19.29 -4.89
N GLY A 626 -25.18 18.22 -5.63
CA GLY A 626 -26.51 18.08 -6.25
C GLY A 626 -26.47 17.82 -7.75
N LYS A 627 -27.62 17.44 -8.32
CA LYS A 627 -27.78 17.17 -9.75
C LYS A 627 -28.00 18.49 -10.54
N GLY A 628 -27.06 18.81 -11.42
CA GLY A 628 -27.20 19.71 -12.56
C GLY A 628 -27.96 21.03 -12.39
N GLY A 629 -27.26 22.17 -12.25
CA GLY A 629 -27.79 23.51 -12.32
C GLY A 629 -26.82 24.45 -13.00
N TYR A 630 -27.33 25.56 -13.56
CA TYR A 630 -26.53 26.60 -14.18
C TYR A 630 -25.85 27.44 -13.11
N ILE A 631 -24.53 27.56 -13.14
CA ILE A 631 -23.76 28.41 -12.22
C ILE A 631 -23.31 29.65 -12.99
N SER A 632 -23.56 30.86 -12.42
CA SER A 632 -23.12 32.11 -13.05
C SER A 632 -21.60 32.27 -12.97
N ALA A 633 -21.02 32.88 -13.98
CA ALA A 633 -19.59 32.91 -14.26
C ALA A 633 -18.70 33.67 -13.26
N ASP A 634 -19.27 34.40 -12.30
CA ASP A 634 -18.52 35.39 -11.52
C ASP A 634 -18.19 34.95 -10.08
N THR A 635 -18.61 33.74 -9.67
CA THR A 635 -18.40 33.25 -8.31
C THR A 635 -17.48 32.03 -8.33
N PRO A 636 -16.39 31.97 -7.56
CA PRO A 636 -15.55 30.79 -7.47
C PRO A 636 -16.35 29.64 -6.86
N CYS A 637 -16.57 28.59 -7.65
CA CYS A 637 -17.36 27.42 -7.26
C CYS A 637 -16.58 26.14 -7.48
N PHE A 638 -16.57 25.28 -6.47
CA PHE A 638 -16.09 23.91 -6.52
C PHE A 638 -17.31 22.99 -6.44
N THR A 639 -17.46 22.05 -7.37
CA THR A 639 -18.60 21.12 -7.37
C THR A 639 -18.18 19.70 -7.08
N ILE A 640 -18.84 19.05 -6.13
CA ILE A 640 -18.68 17.66 -5.75
C ILE A 640 -19.59 16.77 -6.63
N ASN A 641 -19.70 16.99 -7.92
CA ASN A 641 -20.59 16.17 -8.75
C ASN A 641 -20.02 15.85 -10.13
N LYS A 642 -20.07 14.56 -10.51
CA LYS A 642 -19.48 13.98 -11.72
C LYS A 642 -20.19 14.34 -13.04
N TYR A 643 -21.32 15.02 -13.03
CA TYR A 643 -22.23 15.10 -14.18
C TYR A 643 -22.59 16.50 -14.69
N GLN A 644 -21.82 17.54 -14.38
CA GLN A 644 -22.16 18.86 -14.91
C GLN A 644 -21.31 19.28 -16.12
N GLN A 645 -22.00 19.64 -17.21
CA GLN A 645 -21.44 20.43 -18.29
C GLN A 645 -21.50 21.92 -17.93
N SER A 646 -20.38 22.59 -17.86
CA SER A 646 -20.32 24.05 -17.69
C SER A 646 -20.31 24.76 -19.04
N ALA A 647 -21.11 25.79 -19.18
CA ALA A 647 -20.94 26.81 -20.20
C ALA A 647 -20.38 28.06 -19.51
N ASN A 648 -19.13 28.41 -19.83
CA ASN A 648 -18.44 29.67 -19.52
C ASN A 648 -18.02 30.01 -18.08
N GLY A 649 -18.02 29.09 -17.14
CA GLY A 649 -17.39 29.27 -15.82
C GLY A 649 -16.34 28.19 -15.55
N ILE A 650 -15.31 28.48 -14.77
CA ILE A 650 -14.36 27.45 -14.32
C ILE A 650 -15.06 26.61 -13.25
N SER A 651 -15.73 25.55 -13.69
CA SER A 651 -16.23 24.52 -12.78
C SER A 651 -15.16 23.44 -12.70
N LEU A 652 -14.55 23.29 -11.55
CA LEU A 652 -13.56 22.27 -11.31
C LEU A 652 -14.28 21.05 -10.73
N TYR A 653 -14.20 19.92 -11.43
CA TYR A 653 -14.79 18.64 -10.99
C TYR A 653 -13.71 17.81 -10.33
N PHE A 654 -13.95 17.37 -9.10
CA PHE A 654 -12.99 16.58 -8.35
C PHE A 654 -13.56 15.25 -7.93
N THR A 655 -12.70 14.26 -7.88
CA THR A 655 -12.88 13.08 -7.01
C THR A 655 -12.18 13.29 -5.69
N ASP A 656 -11.01 13.92 -5.73
CA ASP A 656 -10.23 14.29 -4.55
C ASP A 656 -9.61 15.66 -4.80
N CYS A 657 -9.82 16.60 -3.89
CA CYS A 657 -9.22 17.92 -3.91
C CYS A 657 -8.81 18.34 -2.50
N GLU A 658 -7.66 18.95 -2.41
CA GLU A 658 -7.15 19.57 -1.19
C GLU A 658 -6.99 21.06 -1.41
N LEU A 659 -7.61 21.86 -0.57
CA LEU A 659 -7.48 23.31 -0.52
C LEU A 659 -6.75 23.68 0.77
N THR A 660 -5.68 24.46 0.66
CA THR A 660 -5.03 25.06 1.82
C THR A 660 -5.34 26.55 1.84
N VAL A 661 -5.94 27.00 2.92
CA VAL A 661 -6.25 28.41 3.17
C VAL A 661 -5.17 28.98 4.08
N SER A 662 -4.44 29.98 3.61
CA SER A 662 -3.40 30.70 4.34
C SER A 662 -3.66 32.20 4.30
N ASP A 663 -2.91 32.99 5.05
CA ASP A 663 -2.96 34.46 5.03
C ASP A 663 -2.71 35.06 3.62
N SER A 664 -2.06 34.30 2.72
CA SER A 664 -1.78 34.70 1.33
C SER A 664 -2.88 34.33 0.34
N GLY A 665 -3.92 33.60 0.74
CA GLY A 665 -5.04 33.17 -0.09
C GLY A 665 -5.24 31.64 -0.12
N ILE A 666 -6.08 31.18 -1.05
CA ILE A 666 -6.40 29.77 -1.24
C ILE A 666 -5.46 29.16 -2.27
N THR A 667 -4.74 28.09 -1.90
CA THR A 667 -4.02 27.22 -2.84
C THR A 667 -4.76 25.91 -2.99
N ALA A 668 -4.95 25.45 -4.23
CA ALA A 668 -5.65 24.21 -4.53
C ALA A 668 -4.70 23.19 -5.15
N VAL A 669 -4.67 21.99 -4.59
CA VAL A 669 -4.05 20.82 -5.22
C VAL A 669 -5.19 19.87 -5.56
N CYS A 670 -5.53 19.77 -6.84
CA CYS A 670 -6.66 18.98 -7.29
C CYS A 670 -6.21 17.96 -8.33
N ASP A 671 -6.72 16.74 -8.21
CA ASP A 671 -6.64 15.76 -9.28
C ASP A 671 -7.76 16.07 -10.29
N TYR A 672 -7.35 16.60 -11.44
CA TYR A 672 -8.26 16.84 -12.55
C TYR A 672 -8.59 15.52 -13.24
N ARG A 673 -9.86 15.23 -13.39
CA ARG A 673 -10.36 14.20 -14.30
C ARG A 673 -10.81 14.77 -15.63
#